data_cacf76e3626eb0c6c88544555ea17da6
#
_entry.id   cacf76e3626eb0c6c88544555ea17da6
#
_cell.length_a   1.000
_cell.length_b   1.000
_cell.length_c   1.000
_cell.angle_alpha   90.00
_cell.angle_beta   90.00
_cell.angle_gamma   90.00
#
_symmetry.space_group_name_H-M   'P 1'
#
loop_
_entity.id
_entity.type
_entity.pdbx_description
1 polymer ?
#
loop_
_entity_poly.entity_id
_entity_poly.type
_entity_poly.pdbx_seq_one_letter_code
_entity_poly.pdbx_strand_id
1 'polypeptide(L)'
;DAVIAEVYGGGGNSGATLKNDFIELANKGGAAFGLDGWSVQYISGTPGANSQWGVTPLTGAIAPGTRYLVAEAAGAAGTVDLPTPDAAGSLALSGTSGTVALVRGTDPLTCRTAADCAADPRVRDLVGFGTAVVHEGAAAAAGASNTASVARKAGLADTDDNAADLAAGAPSPTNSKGEVAEGSTPTGPTEPGTVRIHDIQGTTRLSSRTGKTVAGVPGIVTGVRGYGSKGFWIQDPNPDADPATSEGVFVYTGSANPTVKVGDSVLVTGKVTEYYPNFNGGSQSLTQLSGPAVTVLSSGNPLPAAVEVDTRNIPGTYTPQAPAGGTVESLPLQPEKYTLDFYESLEGMRVQVKDVRVIQATDKYNELWVAADKQDQKSRRGGVLYESYEEPNVGRLMVQQQAPAAQQPFPVANVGDVLTGTTDGPLDYNGFGGYTLVAGALGALQDNHLAREVTAQPADRELTIATYNVENLAPGNPDAKFAELAQAVVTNLRSPDVLALEEIQDNNGAKSDGTVDASQTVAKFVAAIKAAGGPAYDWRSIDPEDGKDGGEPGGNIRQVFLFNPQRVSFTDIAGGSATAAVDVAGTGAATALTASPGRIAPADEAWVNSRKPLVGQFSFRGKKVFVIANHFNSKGGDQGIDSRFQAPARSSEVQRLKQATVEQAFVAKLLAADKEAKVVSLGDFNDYQFSPALAALTKDGVLRDLVNELPEKEQYSYVYQGNSQVLDHVLVSPEVGYAKYDVVHINSEFAVQASDHDPQVVRIKP
;
A
#
# COMPACT_ATOMS: atom_id res chain seq x y z
N ASP A 1 48.81 -2.14 24.08
CA ASP A 1 47.57 -1.34 23.92
C ASP A 1 46.45 -2.17 23.29
N ALA A 2 46.06 -3.32 23.92
CA ALA A 2 44.94 -4.11 23.49
C ALA A 2 43.61 -3.57 24.10
N VAL A 3 42.56 -3.57 23.28
CA VAL A 3 41.19 -3.17 23.63
C VAL A 3 40.18 -4.20 23.12
N ILE A 4 39.00 -4.24 23.72
CA ILE A 4 37.84 -4.97 23.20
C ILE A 4 37.29 -4.17 22.00
N ALA A 5 37.38 -4.75 20.84
CA ALA A 5 37.01 -4.07 19.58
C ALA A 5 35.56 -4.28 19.24
N GLU A 6 35.01 -5.49 19.47
CA GLU A 6 33.62 -5.82 19.17
C GLU A 6 33.10 -6.90 20.14
N VAL A 7 31.81 -6.79 20.50
CA VAL A 7 31.10 -7.77 21.32
C VAL A 7 29.79 -8.12 20.66
N TYR A 8 29.53 -9.40 20.46
CA TYR A 8 28.30 -9.93 19.91
C TYR A 8 27.77 -11.10 20.74
N GLY A 9 26.59 -10.96 21.33
CA GLY A 9 25.93 -11.98 22.13
C GLY A 9 24.64 -12.51 21.47
N GLY A 10 24.42 -12.27 20.19
CA GLY A 10 23.25 -12.71 19.46
C GLY A 10 23.40 -14.06 18.77
N GLY A 11 24.59 -14.66 18.81
CA GLY A 11 24.94 -15.87 18.07
C GLY A 11 24.02 -17.05 18.38
N GLY A 12 23.54 -17.72 17.33
CA GLY A 12 22.64 -18.87 17.45
C GLY A 12 21.25 -18.58 18.02
N ASN A 13 20.88 -17.34 18.25
CA ASN A 13 19.54 -16.92 18.64
C ASN A 13 18.62 -16.79 17.43
N SER A 14 17.31 -16.74 17.66
CA SER A 14 16.33 -16.54 16.58
C SER A 14 16.59 -15.24 15.82
N GLY A 15 16.75 -15.33 14.50
CA GLY A 15 17.06 -14.20 13.60
C GLY A 15 18.55 -13.85 13.49
N ALA A 16 19.44 -14.50 14.24
CA ALA A 16 20.87 -14.32 14.11
C ALA A 16 21.42 -14.92 12.81
N THR A 17 22.41 -14.26 12.22
CA THR A 17 23.14 -14.80 11.07
C THR A 17 24.25 -15.76 11.52
N LEU A 18 25.02 -15.38 12.54
CA LEU A 18 26.12 -16.16 13.07
C LEU A 18 25.63 -17.21 14.06
N LYS A 19 26.31 -18.36 14.07
CA LYS A 19 26.02 -19.47 14.99
C LYS A 19 26.51 -19.23 16.42
N ASN A 20 27.58 -18.46 16.56
CA ASN A 20 28.28 -18.27 17.86
C ASN A 20 28.22 -16.81 18.31
N ASP A 21 28.21 -16.62 19.62
CA ASP A 21 28.63 -15.40 20.25
C ASP A 21 30.12 -15.20 20.04
N PHE A 22 30.62 -13.96 20.04
CA PHE A 22 32.05 -13.69 19.94
C PHE A 22 32.45 -12.39 20.66
N ILE A 23 33.74 -12.35 21.03
CA ILE A 23 34.45 -11.16 21.48
C ILE A 23 35.66 -10.96 20.59
N GLU A 24 35.84 -9.78 20.05
CA GLU A 24 37.00 -9.42 19.25
C GLU A 24 37.87 -8.44 20.01
N LEU A 25 39.17 -8.71 20.07
CA LEU A 25 40.17 -7.82 20.60
C LEU A 25 40.98 -7.18 19.47
N ALA A 26 41.54 -6.01 19.73
CA ALA A 26 42.43 -5.34 18.79
C ALA A 26 43.66 -4.79 19.49
N ASN A 27 44.82 -4.84 18.84
CA ASN A 27 46.01 -4.19 19.35
C ASN A 27 46.27 -2.88 18.53
N LYS A 28 46.03 -1.75 19.22
CA LYS A 28 46.30 -0.41 18.68
C LYS A 28 47.73 0.11 18.96
N GLY A 29 48.56 -0.69 19.61
CA GLY A 29 49.98 -0.37 19.89
C GLY A 29 50.92 -0.71 18.76
N GLY A 30 52.13 -0.21 18.81
CA GLY A 30 53.22 -0.47 17.87
C GLY A 30 54.02 -1.76 18.13
N ALA A 31 53.70 -2.50 19.18
CA ALA A 31 54.36 -3.77 19.52
C ALA A 31 53.35 -4.88 19.76
N ALA A 32 53.71 -6.15 19.59
CA ALA A 32 52.85 -7.28 19.86
C ALA A 32 52.41 -7.30 21.31
N PHE A 33 51.10 -7.55 21.55
CA PHE A 33 50.54 -7.66 22.89
C PHE A 33 50.36 -9.13 23.27
N GLY A 34 51.12 -9.60 24.25
CA GLY A 34 51.04 -10.97 24.71
C GLY A 34 49.75 -11.23 25.52
N LEU A 35 49.11 -12.34 25.23
CA LEU A 35 47.84 -12.74 25.86
C LEU A 35 47.98 -13.88 26.87
N ASP A 36 49.16 -14.46 27.02
CA ASP A 36 49.39 -15.52 28.00
C ASP A 36 49.16 -14.99 29.43
N GLY A 37 48.27 -15.65 30.14
CA GLY A 37 47.82 -15.20 31.48
C GLY A 37 46.79 -14.09 31.44
N TRP A 38 46.13 -13.82 30.32
CA TRP A 38 44.96 -12.93 30.23
C TRP A 38 43.69 -13.73 30.00
N SER A 39 42.56 -13.08 30.21
CA SER A 39 41.23 -13.63 29.92
C SER A 39 40.25 -12.54 29.43
N VAL A 40 39.27 -12.93 28.66
CA VAL A 40 38.01 -12.17 28.53
C VAL A 40 37.05 -12.72 29.57
N GLN A 41 36.31 -11.81 30.23
CA GLN A 41 35.34 -12.18 31.27
C GLN A 41 34.02 -11.51 30.98
N TYR A 42 32.91 -12.20 31.28
CA TYR A 42 31.57 -11.72 31.04
C TYR A 42 30.69 -11.81 32.27
N ILE A 43 29.83 -10.78 32.49
CA ILE A 43 28.75 -10.77 33.48
C ILE A 43 27.48 -10.21 32.84
N SER A 44 26.29 -10.65 33.30
CA SER A 44 25.00 -10.14 32.84
C SER A 44 24.82 -8.65 33.10
N GLY A 45 23.99 -7.95 32.30
CA GLY A 45 23.85 -6.49 32.38
C GLY A 45 23.37 -5.95 33.71
N THR A 46 22.59 -6.72 34.47
CA THR A 46 22.12 -6.37 35.83
C THR A 46 22.46 -7.50 36.80
N PRO A 47 23.74 -7.62 37.21
CA PRO A 47 24.17 -8.72 38.06
C PRO A 47 23.58 -8.63 39.48
N GLY A 48 22.99 -9.73 39.96
CA GLY A 48 22.55 -9.87 41.34
C GLY A 48 23.72 -10.21 42.31
N ALA A 49 23.46 -10.25 43.61
CA ALA A 49 24.49 -10.49 44.64
C ALA A 49 25.26 -11.81 44.46
N ASN A 50 24.66 -12.82 43.84
CA ASN A 50 25.26 -14.13 43.59
C ASN A 50 25.77 -14.31 42.13
N SER A 51 25.67 -13.31 41.28
CA SER A 51 26.21 -13.38 39.91
C SER A 51 27.73 -13.49 39.93
N GLN A 52 28.25 -14.32 39.06
CA GLN A 52 29.71 -14.52 38.92
C GLN A 52 30.13 -14.16 37.50
N TRP A 53 31.36 -13.67 37.39
CA TRP A 53 32.00 -13.48 36.10
C TRP A 53 32.36 -14.83 35.48
N GLY A 54 31.89 -15.11 34.27
CA GLY A 54 32.39 -16.20 33.46
C GLY A 54 33.72 -15.83 32.83
N VAL A 55 34.60 -16.81 32.58
CA VAL A 55 35.97 -16.58 32.14
C VAL A 55 36.33 -17.43 30.96
N THR A 56 36.88 -16.81 29.89
CA THR A 56 37.55 -17.48 28.78
C THR A 56 39.03 -17.09 28.78
N PRO A 57 39.94 -18.04 29.14
CA PRO A 57 41.39 -17.79 29.12
C PRO A 57 41.91 -17.55 27.72
N LEU A 58 42.90 -16.67 27.56
CA LEU A 58 43.54 -16.32 26.30
C LEU A 58 44.99 -16.83 26.23
N THR A 59 45.48 -17.04 25.05
CA THR A 59 46.86 -17.47 24.80
C THR A 59 47.43 -16.81 23.55
N GLY A 60 48.77 -16.78 23.41
CA GLY A 60 49.44 -16.23 22.25
C GLY A 60 49.62 -14.71 22.31
N ALA A 61 49.47 -14.03 21.18
CA ALA A 61 49.69 -12.58 21.09
C ALA A 61 48.89 -11.93 19.92
N ILE A 62 48.53 -10.67 20.11
CA ILE A 62 47.94 -9.83 19.04
C ILE A 62 49.06 -8.99 18.42
N ALA A 63 49.33 -9.17 17.13
CA ALA A 63 50.30 -8.37 16.42
C ALA A 63 49.88 -6.88 16.30
N PRO A 64 50.78 -5.92 16.08
CA PRO A 64 50.43 -4.53 15.92
C PRO A 64 49.40 -4.32 14.79
N GLY A 65 48.32 -3.59 15.06
CA GLY A 65 47.26 -3.27 14.10
C GLY A 65 46.39 -4.45 13.68
N THR A 66 46.52 -5.64 14.32
CA THR A 66 45.69 -6.81 14.00
C THR A 66 44.59 -7.04 15.03
N ARG A 67 43.69 -7.97 14.73
CA ARG A 67 42.59 -8.44 15.55
C ARG A 67 42.90 -9.78 16.22
N TYR A 68 42.05 -10.20 17.13
CA TYR A 68 42.09 -11.51 17.80
C TYR A 68 40.69 -11.92 18.15
N LEU A 69 40.19 -12.97 17.53
CA LEU A 69 38.82 -13.43 17.65
C LEU A 69 38.66 -14.52 18.72
N VAL A 70 37.79 -14.30 19.67
CA VAL A 70 37.39 -15.27 20.67
C VAL A 70 35.97 -15.75 20.36
N ALA A 71 35.82 -17.00 19.92
CA ALA A 71 34.51 -17.63 19.77
C ALA A 71 33.97 -18.00 21.16
N GLU A 72 32.70 -17.71 21.39
CA GLU A 72 31.98 -18.06 22.60
C GLU A 72 30.82 -19.01 22.34
N ALA A 73 29.79 -19.10 23.17
CA ALA A 73 28.74 -20.10 23.06
C ALA A 73 28.07 -20.11 21.68
N ALA A 74 27.78 -21.31 21.18
CA ALA A 74 26.96 -21.50 19.98
C ALA A 74 25.50 -21.78 20.34
N GLY A 75 24.58 -21.33 19.52
CA GLY A 75 23.16 -21.63 19.65
C GLY A 75 22.60 -22.48 18.50
N ALA A 76 21.29 -22.73 18.53
CA ALA A 76 20.64 -23.62 17.57
C ALA A 76 20.23 -22.94 16.25
N ALA A 77 20.11 -21.59 16.25
CA ALA A 77 19.83 -20.80 15.05
C ALA A 77 21.14 -20.22 14.47
N GLY A 78 21.04 -19.45 13.39
CA GLY A 78 22.20 -19.00 12.65
C GLY A 78 22.68 -20.02 11.61
N THR A 79 23.18 -19.51 10.50
CA THR A 79 23.61 -20.36 9.36
C THR A 79 25.08 -20.20 9.03
N VAL A 80 25.72 -19.17 9.56
CA VAL A 80 27.09 -18.77 9.23
C VAL A 80 28.02 -19.09 10.40
N ASP A 81 29.11 -19.78 10.09
CA ASP A 81 30.18 -20.05 11.03
C ASP A 81 31.11 -18.82 11.20
N LEU A 82 31.71 -18.64 12.37
CA LEU A 82 32.80 -17.69 12.54
C LEU A 82 34.02 -18.09 11.68
N PRO A 83 34.89 -17.15 11.26
CA PRO A 83 36.21 -17.53 10.75
C PRO A 83 36.95 -18.32 11.83
N THR A 84 37.97 -19.07 11.46
CA THR A 84 38.72 -19.88 12.45
C THR A 84 39.13 -19.00 13.62
N PRO A 85 38.54 -19.19 14.83
CA PRO A 85 38.80 -18.32 15.96
C PRO A 85 40.21 -18.51 16.48
N ASP A 86 40.81 -17.45 17.05
CA ASP A 86 42.12 -17.48 17.67
C ASP A 86 42.09 -18.11 19.09
N ALA A 87 40.93 -17.98 19.74
CA ALA A 87 40.61 -18.67 20.98
C ALA A 87 39.14 -19.08 21.01
N ALA A 88 38.80 -20.07 21.86
CA ALA A 88 37.43 -20.53 22.04
C ALA A 88 37.06 -20.67 23.50
N GLY A 89 35.89 -20.19 23.87
CA GLY A 89 35.24 -20.32 25.17
C GLY A 89 33.84 -20.92 25.03
N SER A 90 33.07 -20.75 26.10
CA SER A 90 31.68 -21.24 26.16
C SER A 90 30.74 -20.26 26.87
N LEU A 91 31.12 -19.00 26.95
CA LEU A 91 30.29 -17.98 27.60
C LEU A 91 29.06 -17.71 26.76
N ALA A 92 27.88 -17.85 27.34
CA ALA A 92 26.62 -17.45 26.71
C ALA A 92 26.39 -15.97 26.99
N LEU A 93 26.74 -15.13 26.02
CA LEU A 93 26.54 -13.70 26.11
C LEU A 93 25.07 -13.37 25.83
N SER A 94 24.55 -12.35 26.48
CA SER A 94 23.20 -11.85 26.13
C SER A 94 23.23 -11.04 24.82
N GLY A 95 22.26 -11.29 23.95
CA GLY A 95 22.11 -10.50 22.72
C GLY A 95 21.76 -9.02 22.94
N THR A 96 21.35 -8.61 24.15
CA THR A 96 20.83 -7.26 24.37
C THR A 96 21.50 -6.48 25.48
N SER A 97 22.12 -7.13 26.48
CA SER A 97 22.71 -6.44 27.62
C SER A 97 23.72 -7.30 28.38
N GLY A 98 24.88 -6.76 28.63
CA GLY A 98 25.94 -7.44 29.39
C GLY A 98 27.19 -6.59 29.51
N THR A 99 28.19 -7.11 30.21
CA THR A 99 29.51 -6.49 30.36
C THR A 99 30.61 -7.49 30.05
N VAL A 100 31.52 -7.13 29.17
CA VAL A 100 32.75 -7.86 28.87
C VAL A 100 33.95 -7.07 29.39
N ALA A 101 34.89 -7.76 30.02
CA ALA A 101 36.16 -7.17 30.48
C ALA A 101 37.36 -7.93 29.91
N LEU A 102 38.41 -7.22 29.50
CA LEU A 102 39.73 -7.76 29.23
C LEU A 102 40.57 -7.71 30.52
N VAL A 103 40.94 -8.86 31.03
CA VAL A 103 41.46 -8.99 32.41
C VAL A 103 42.82 -9.67 32.40
N ARG A 104 43.75 -9.11 33.15
CA ARG A 104 45.04 -9.75 33.45
C ARG A 104 44.87 -10.79 34.57
N GLY A 105 44.96 -12.05 34.21
CA GLY A 105 44.69 -13.19 35.10
C GLY A 105 43.50 -14.02 34.60
N THR A 106 43.34 -15.20 35.16
CA THR A 106 42.26 -16.16 34.83
C THR A 106 41.29 -16.39 35.99
N ASP A 107 41.53 -15.74 37.17
CA ASP A 107 40.58 -15.75 38.26
C ASP A 107 39.42 -14.80 37.97
N PRO A 108 38.15 -15.23 38.25
CA PRO A 108 36.99 -14.38 38.01
C PRO A 108 37.08 -13.04 38.76
N LEU A 109 36.61 -11.98 38.14
CA LEU A 109 36.38 -10.71 38.82
C LEU A 109 35.28 -10.87 39.87
N THR A 110 35.33 -10.02 40.91
CA THR A 110 34.34 -10.01 42.00
C THR A 110 33.52 -8.72 42.02
N CYS A 111 33.96 -7.70 41.32
CA CYS A 111 33.28 -6.42 41.22
C CYS A 111 31.91 -6.55 40.52
N ARG A 112 30.92 -5.68 40.89
CA ARG A 112 29.56 -5.65 40.32
C ARG A 112 29.04 -4.23 40.13
N THR A 113 29.88 -3.25 40.35
CA THR A 113 29.60 -1.85 40.06
C THR A 113 30.67 -1.30 39.12
N ALA A 114 30.33 -0.29 38.34
CA ALA A 114 31.26 0.38 37.41
C ALA A 114 32.52 0.88 38.19
N ALA A 115 32.33 1.51 39.35
CA ALA A 115 33.43 2.05 40.16
C ALA A 115 34.36 0.96 40.71
N ASP A 116 33.81 -0.16 41.17
CA ASP A 116 34.62 -1.26 41.73
C ASP A 116 35.40 -1.97 40.62
N CYS A 117 34.83 -2.13 39.43
CA CYS A 117 35.51 -2.77 38.31
C CYS A 117 36.60 -1.85 37.71
N ALA A 118 36.37 -0.56 37.62
CA ALA A 118 37.38 0.41 37.20
C ALA A 118 38.55 0.52 38.21
N ALA A 119 38.30 0.23 39.47
CA ALA A 119 39.34 0.22 40.53
C ALA A 119 40.17 -1.09 40.56
N ASP A 120 39.76 -2.16 39.90
CA ASP A 120 40.49 -3.44 39.90
C ASP A 120 41.68 -3.35 38.93
N PRO A 121 42.92 -3.42 39.40
CA PRO A 121 44.11 -3.23 38.56
C PRO A 121 44.34 -4.34 37.53
N ARG A 122 43.54 -5.39 37.55
CA ARG A 122 43.56 -6.47 36.58
C ARG A 122 42.76 -6.12 35.32
N VAL A 123 41.75 -5.23 35.44
CA VAL A 123 40.91 -4.80 34.31
C VAL A 123 41.72 -3.87 33.41
N ARG A 124 41.82 -4.24 32.15
CA ARG A 124 42.52 -3.47 31.08
C ARG A 124 41.55 -2.65 30.25
N ASP A 125 40.42 -3.21 29.96
CA ASP A 125 39.35 -2.59 29.16
C ASP A 125 37.99 -3.23 29.54
N LEU A 126 36.92 -2.47 29.48
CA LEU A 126 35.61 -2.90 29.95
C LEU A 126 34.53 -2.34 29.04
N VAL A 127 33.72 -3.21 28.45
CA VAL A 127 32.60 -2.85 27.55
C VAL A 127 31.28 -3.30 28.13
N GLY A 128 30.50 -2.34 28.65
CA GLY A 128 29.13 -2.53 29.03
C GLY A 128 28.18 -2.14 27.87
N PHE A 129 27.18 -2.95 27.60
CA PHE A 129 26.23 -2.71 26.51
C PHE A 129 24.77 -2.93 26.94
N GLY A 130 23.82 -2.27 26.24
CA GLY A 130 22.40 -2.32 26.56
C GLY A 130 22.05 -1.62 27.85
N THR A 131 21.48 -2.35 28.80
CA THR A 131 21.12 -1.86 30.15
C THR A 131 22.17 -2.21 31.22
N ALA A 132 23.41 -2.48 30.80
CA ALA A 132 24.47 -2.88 31.75
C ALA A 132 24.76 -1.78 32.79
N VAL A 133 24.75 -2.18 34.07
CA VAL A 133 25.08 -1.28 35.18
C VAL A 133 26.60 -1.21 35.47
N VAL A 134 27.36 -2.11 34.86
CA VAL A 134 28.84 -2.10 34.90
C VAL A 134 29.31 -1.68 33.52
N HIS A 135 29.79 -0.46 33.38
CA HIS A 135 30.24 0.14 32.11
C HIS A 135 31.25 1.26 32.40
N GLU A 136 32.02 1.67 31.44
CA GLU A 136 32.84 2.87 31.48
C GLU A 136 32.03 4.10 31.05
N GLY A 137 32.37 5.25 31.66
CA GLY A 137 31.76 6.54 31.34
C GLY A 137 30.33 6.71 31.81
N ALA A 138 29.59 7.57 31.10
CA ALA A 138 28.26 8.03 31.53
C ALA A 138 27.15 6.98 31.29
N ALA A 139 27.31 6.09 30.30
CA ALA A 139 26.31 5.08 29.95
C ALA A 139 26.96 3.89 29.21
N ALA A 140 26.28 2.73 29.26
CA ALA A 140 26.61 1.58 28.43
C ALA A 140 26.38 1.85 26.94
N ALA A 141 27.07 1.13 26.05
CA ALA A 141 26.85 1.18 24.62
C ALA A 141 25.43 0.71 24.26
N ALA A 142 24.72 1.44 23.40
CA ALA A 142 23.34 1.16 23.01
C ALA A 142 23.26 0.29 21.75
N GLY A 143 22.13 -0.39 21.55
CA GLY A 143 21.73 -0.97 20.26
C GLY A 143 22.13 -2.42 20.00
N ALA A 144 22.72 -3.17 20.95
CA ALA A 144 22.97 -4.60 20.81
C ALA A 144 21.67 -5.40 20.62
N SER A 145 21.70 -6.42 19.76
CA SER A 145 20.56 -7.29 19.48
C SER A 145 21.01 -8.64 18.92
N ASN A 146 20.08 -9.55 18.63
CA ASN A 146 20.41 -10.80 17.93
C ASN A 146 21.03 -10.60 16.54
N THR A 147 20.87 -9.42 15.95
CA THR A 147 21.39 -9.08 14.60
C THR A 147 22.40 -7.95 14.61
N ALA A 148 22.73 -7.40 15.77
CA ALA A 148 23.67 -6.29 15.91
C ALA A 148 24.65 -6.52 17.05
N SER A 149 25.93 -6.34 16.78
CA SER A 149 27.02 -6.24 17.76
C SER A 149 27.18 -4.82 18.28
N VAL A 150 27.98 -4.62 19.30
CA VAL A 150 28.55 -3.32 19.65
C VAL A 150 30.04 -3.32 19.34
N ALA A 151 30.47 -2.41 18.50
CA ALA A 151 31.85 -2.31 18.03
C ALA A 151 32.41 -0.91 18.26
N ARG A 152 33.74 -0.82 18.54
CA ARG A 152 34.42 0.48 18.64
C ARG A 152 34.39 1.20 17.28
N LYS A 153 34.17 2.50 17.37
CA LYS A 153 34.15 3.40 16.20
C LYS A 153 35.54 3.41 15.52
N ALA A 154 35.56 3.97 14.31
CA ALA A 154 36.78 4.07 13.50
C ALA A 154 37.97 4.65 14.32
N GLY A 155 39.15 4.01 14.17
CA GLY A 155 40.35 4.38 14.91
C GLY A 155 40.50 3.73 16.29
N LEU A 156 39.53 2.87 16.72
CA LEU A 156 39.58 2.14 17.98
C LEU A 156 39.79 3.06 19.20
N ALA A 157 39.20 4.26 19.19
CA ALA A 157 39.28 5.18 20.30
C ALA A 157 38.76 4.52 21.58
N ASP A 158 39.45 4.80 22.67
CA ASP A 158 39.19 4.30 23.99
C ASP A 158 39.37 5.49 24.95
N THR A 159 38.24 6.09 25.29
CA THR A 159 38.19 7.30 26.13
C THR A 159 37.57 7.02 27.50
N ASP A 160 37.51 5.73 27.87
CA ASP A 160 36.83 5.24 29.08
C ASP A 160 35.33 5.69 29.11
N ASP A 161 34.67 5.72 27.97
CA ASP A 161 33.22 6.01 27.84
C ASP A 161 32.58 5.12 26.77
N ASN A 162 31.90 4.04 27.18
CA ASN A 162 31.34 3.05 26.27
C ASN A 162 30.28 3.65 25.33
N ALA A 163 29.48 4.61 25.76
CA ALA A 163 28.50 5.26 24.90
C ALA A 163 29.15 6.17 23.84
N ALA A 164 30.27 6.80 24.17
CA ALA A 164 31.04 7.62 23.23
C ALA A 164 31.86 6.79 22.23
N ASP A 165 32.48 5.69 22.69
CA ASP A 165 33.48 4.95 21.95
C ASP A 165 32.90 3.85 21.06
N LEU A 166 31.76 3.26 21.44
CA LEU A 166 31.14 2.14 20.71
C LEU A 166 29.86 2.56 19.98
N ALA A 167 29.51 1.78 18.97
CA ALA A 167 28.26 1.91 18.22
C ALA A 167 27.73 0.51 17.86
N ALA A 168 26.42 0.39 17.75
CA ALA A 168 25.80 -0.81 17.22
C ALA A 168 25.98 -0.90 15.72
N GLY A 169 26.24 -2.12 15.22
CA GLY A 169 26.41 -2.41 13.80
C GLY A 169 26.17 -3.88 13.51
N ALA A 170 26.22 -4.25 12.24
CA ALA A 170 26.22 -5.67 11.86
C ALA A 170 27.49 -6.34 12.42
N PRO A 171 27.41 -7.57 12.94
CA PRO A 171 28.57 -8.28 13.44
C PRO A 171 29.64 -8.50 12.36
N SER A 172 30.90 -8.19 12.67
CA SER A 172 32.01 -8.22 11.71
C SER A 172 33.24 -8.98 12.24
N PRO A 173 33.09 -10.23 12.74
CA PRO A 173 34.18 -10.96 13.39
C PRO A 173 35.36 -11.16 12.46
N THR A 174 36.55 -10.73 12.91
CA THR A 174 37.79 -10.84 12.16
C THR A 174 38.85 -11.52 13.04
N ASN A 175 39.49 -12.57 12.56
CA ASN A 175 40.55 -13.27 13.28
C ASN A 175 41.94 -12.63 13.07
N SER A 176 42.96 -13.17 13.73
CA SER A 176 44.35 -12.65 13.65
C SER A 176 44.97 -12.72 12.26
N LYS A 177 44.42 -13.52 11.34
CA LYS A 177 44.84 -13.65 9.95
C LYS A 177 44.11 -12.68 9.02
N GLY A 178 43.13 -11.91 9.54
CA GLY A 178 42.28 -11.04 8.72
C GLY A 178 41.16 -11.78 7.99
N GLU A 179 40.89 -13.05 8.34
CA GLU A 179 39.75 -13.80 7.82
C GLU A 179 38.47 -13.28 8.49
N VAL A 180 37.40 -13.12 7.70
CA VAL A 180 36.06 -12.67 8.14
C VAL A 180 35.05 -13.78 7.94
N ALA A 181 33.95 -13.78 8.69
CA ALA A 181 32.89 -14.76 8.52
C ALA A 181 32.28 -14.65 7.10
N GLU A 182 32.04 -15.78 6.43
CA GLU A 182 31.28 -15.81 5.19
C GLU A 182 29.86 -15.33 5.46
N GLY A 183 29.51 -14.13 4.95
CA GLY A 183 28.21 -13.49 5.18
C GLY A 183 28.19 -12.42 6.28
N SER A 184 29.31 -12.12 6.94
CA SER A 184 29.45 -10.85 7.69
C SER A 184 29.48 -9.70 6.69
N THR A 185 28.84 -8.58 7.04
CA THR A 185 28.82 -7.38 6.17
C THR A 185 30.25 -6.93 5.91
N PRO A 186 30.74 -6.95 4.66
CA PRO A 186 32.11 -6.48 4.39
C PRO A 186 32.20 -5.00 4.75
N THR A 187 33.34 -4.56 5.25
CA THR A 187 33.75 -3.16 5.01
C THR A 187 33.48 -2.90 3.53
N GLY A 188 32.67 -1.87 3.23
CA GLY A 188 32.25 -1.61 1.87
C GLY A 188 33.43 -1.63 0.91
N PRO A 189 33.26 -2.05 -0.34
CA PRO A 189 34.36 -2.18 -1.32
C PRO A 189 35.03 -0.83 -1.52
N THR A 190 36.36 -0.84 -1.56
CA THR A 190 37.17 0.37 -1.81
C THR A 190 37.39 0.66 -3.29
N GLU A 191 37.10 -0.33 -4.14
CA GLU A 191 37.22 -0.24 -5.60
C GLU A 191 35.91 -0.64 -6.28
N PRO A 192 35.57 -0.04 -7.43
CA PRO A 192 34.39 -0.43 -8.21
C PRO A 192 34.46 -1.89 -8.65
N GLY A 193 33.35 -2.62 -8.49
CA GLY A 193 33.21 -3.95 -9.09
C GLY A 193 33.06 -3.90 -10.61
N THR A 194 33.12 -5.06 -11.23
CA THR A 194 32.92 -5.20 -12.69
C THR A 194 31.44 -5.26 -13.08
N VAL A 195 30.52 -5.48 -12.11
CA VAL A 195 29.08 -5.56 -12.33
C VAL A 195 28.49 -4.15 -12.24
N ARG A 196 27.77 -3.75 -13.28
CA ARG A 196 27.04 -2.47 -13.34
C ARG A 196 25.56 -2.68 -13.05
N ILE A 197 24.80 -1.60 -12.89
CA ILE A 197 23.36 -1.67 -12.59
C ILE A 197 22.61 -2.31 -13.75
N HIS A 198 22.89 -1.95 -15.00
CA HIS A 198 22.27 -2.58 -16.18
C HIS A 198 22.53 -4.10 -16.27
N ASP A 199 23.69 -4.60 -15.78
CA ASP A 199 23.95 -6.05 -15.66
C ASP A 199 23.08 -6.72 -14.60
N ILE A 200 22.63 -5.97 -13.60
CA ILE A 200 21.72 -6.45 -12.54
C ILE A 200 20.31 -6.46 -13.07
N GLN A 201 19.85 -5.37 -13.64
CA GLN A 201 18.51 -5.22 -14.20
C GLN A 201 18.28 -6.20 -15.38
N GLY A 202 19.17 -6.19 -16.36
CA GLY A 202 19.04 -7.04 -17.55
C GLY A 202 17.98 -6.54 -18.52
N THR A 203 17.60 -7.40 -19.46
CA THR A 203 16.65 -7.11 -20.54
C THR A 203 15.30 -7.82 -20.39
N THR A 204 14.98 -8.29 -19.17
CA THR A 204 13.71 -8.90 -18.77
C THR A 204 13.35 -8.37 -17.39
N ARG A 205 12.08 -8.52 -16.99
CA ARG A 205 11.62 -8.07 -15.66
C ARG A 205 12.25 -8.79 -14.48
N LEU A 206 12.85 -9.94 -14.72
CA LEU A 206 13.55 -10.70 -13.69
C LEU A 206 15.04 -10.66 -13.93
N SER A 207 15.77 -10.24 -12.94
CA SER A 207 17.26 -10.24 -13.00
C SER A 207 17.83 -11.64 -13.16
N SER A 208 18.70 -11.84 -14.13
CA SER A 208 19.47 -13.07 -14.27
C SER A 208 20.47 -13.30 -13.12
N ARG A 209 20.65 -12.30 -12.27
CA ARG A 209 21.52 -12.34 -11.08
C ARG A 209 20.74 -12.56 -9.78
N THR A 210 19.43 -12.78 -9.82
CA THR A 210 18.61 -13.05 -8.65
C THR A 210 19.20 -14.16 -7.78
N GLY A 211 19.31 -13.87 -6.47
CA GLY A 211 19.92 -14.77 -5.48
C GLY A 211 21.43 -14.66 -5.34
N LYS A 212 22.12 -13.97 -6.26
CA LYS A 212 23.59 -13.78 -6.24
C LYS A 212 23.96 -12.50 -5.49
N THR A 213 25.10 -12.51 -4.82
CA THR A 213 25.70 -11.31 -4.25
C THR A 213 26.56 -10.63 -5.31
N VAL A 214 26.40 -9.33 -5.46
CA VAL A 214 27.22 -8.46 -6.31
C VAL A 214 28.03 -7.52 -5.43
N ALA A 215 29.28 -7.23 -5.80
CA ALA A 215 30.18 -6.45 -4.98
C ALA A 215 30.61 -5.16 -5.69
N GLY A 216 30.63 -4.05 -4.94
CA GLY A 216 31.16 -2.78 -5.41
C GLY A 216 30.40 -2.14 -6.57
N VAL A 217 29.09 -2.33 -6.64
CA VAL A 217 28.23 -1.72 -7.67
C VAL A 217 28.28 -0.20 -7.52
N PRO A 218 28.81 0.54 -8.52
CA PRO A 218 28.91 1.98 -8.43
C PRO A 218 27.58 2.66 -8.78
N GLY A 219 27.29 3.78 -8.15
CA GLY A 219 26.13 4.61 -8.46
C GLY A 219 26.13 5.95 -7.74
N ILE A 220 25.29 6.86 -8.23
CA ILE A 220 24.95 8.12 -7.55
C ILE A 220 23.59 7.95 -6.86
N VAL A 221 23.51 8.30 -5.59
CA VAL A 221 22.26 8.27 -4.84
C VAL A 221 21.30 9.33 -5.39
N THR A 222 20.15 8.90 -5.91
CA THR A 222 19.12 9.75 -6.54
C THR A 222 17.94 10.02 -5.67
N GLY A 223 17.67 9.16 -4.66
CA GLY A 223 16.60 9.33 -3.69
C GLY A 223 16.85 8.53 -2.42
N VAL A 224 16.26 8.97 -1.30
CA VAL A 224 16.40 8.30 0.01
C VAL A 224 15.03 8.20 0.67
N ARG A 225 14.62 6.98 1.06
CA ARG A 225 13.36 6.71 1.75
C ARG A 225 13.61 6.20 3.17
N GLY A 226 13.25 7.01 4.16
CA GLY A 226 13.45 6.70 5.59
C GLY A 226 12.21 6.11 6.29
N TYR A 227 11.13 5.80 5.57
CA TYR A 227 9.88 5.27 6.12
C TYR A 227 9.35 4.10 5.25
N GLY A 228 8.43 3.33 5.78
CA GLY A 228 7.93 2.14 5.08
C GLY A 228 9.06 1.16 4.74
N SER A 229 9.17 0.77 3.49
CA SER A 229 10.31 -0.01 2.96
C SER A 229 11.52 0.89 2.84
N LYS A 230 12.34 0.94 3.89
CA LYS A 230 13.49 1.83 3.98
C LYS A 230 14.59 1.46 3.00
N GLY A 231 15.23 2.46 2.42
CA GLY A 231 16.28 2.27 1.45
C GLY A 231 16.60 3.54 0.67
N PHE A 232 17.32 3.37 -0.41
CA PHE A 232 17.69 4.47 -1.29
C PHE A 232 17.86 3.96 -2.71
N TRP A 233 17.72 4.85 -3.69
CA TRP A 233 17.95 4.53 -5.09
C TRP A 233 19.33 5.00 -5.49
N ILE A 234 20.02 4.19 -6.28
CA ILE A 234 21.27 4.56 -6.95
C ILE A 234 21.08 4.44 -8.47
N GLN A 235 21.70 5.34 -9.19
CA GLN A 235 21.74 5.29 -10.66
C GLN A 235 23.17 5.38 -11.15
N ASP A 236 23.48 4.57 -12.17
CA ASP A 236 24.78 4.56 -12.80
C ASP A 236 25.00 5.87 -13.60
N PRO A 237 26.09 6.63 -13.33
CA PRO A 237 26.38 7.83 -14.10
C PRO A 237 26.92 7.55 -15.52
N ASN A 238 27.24 6.31 -15.84
CA ASN A 238 27.76 5.87 -17.13
C ASN A 238 26.85 4.80 -17.74
N PRO A 239 25.71 5.21 -18.31
CA PRO A 239 24.74 4.29 -18.89
C PRO A 239 25.34 3.49 -20.07
N ASP A 240 24.79 2.31 -20.31
CA ASP A 240 25.02 1.59 -21.54
C ASP A 240 24.18 2.18 -22.70
N ALA A 241 24.16 1.55 -23.83
CA ALA A 241 23.41 2.00 -25.01
C ALA A 241 22.11 1.19 -25.25
N ASP A 242 21.82 0.21 -24.39
CA ASP A 242 20.64 -0.64 -24.55
C ASP A 242 19.40 -0.01 -23.88
N PRO A 243 18.38 0.43 -24.61
CA PRO A 243 17.19 1.02 -24.01
C PRO A 243 16.34 0.04 -23.22
N ALA A 244 16.62 -1.26 -23.29
CA ALA A 244 15.88 -2.30 -22.55
C ALA A 244 16.45 -2.56 -21.16
N THR A 245 17.60 -1.95 -20.80
CA THR A 245 18.20 -2.09 -19.48
C THR A 245 17.99 -0.84 -18.65
N SER A 246 17.71 -1.00 -17.35
CA SER A 246 17.70 0.13 -16.42
C SER A 246 19.08 0.41 -15.86
N GLU A 247 19.40 1.70 -15.68
CA GLU A 247 20.59 2.18 -14.98
C GLU A 247 20.30 2.50 -13.50
N GLY A 248 19.09 2.23 -13.00
CA GLY A 248 18.66 2.47 -11.63
C GLY A 248 18.44 1.17 -10.86
N VAL A 249 18.65 1.21 -9.53
CA VAL A 249 18.28 0.09 -8.65
C VAL A 249 17.97 0.58 -7.24
N PHE A 250 16.98 -0.04 -6.60
CA PHE A 250 16.68 0.20 -5.20
C PHE A 250 17.60 -0.61 -4.28
N VAL A 251 18.15 0.03 -3.25
CA VAL A 251 18.97 -0.57 -2.21
C VAL A 251 18.17 -0.66 -0.92
N TYR A 252 17.71 -1.86 -0.59
CA TYR A 252 16.85 -2.12 0.56
C TYR A 252 17.66 -2.29 1.86
N THR A 253 17.45 -1.42 2.84
CA THR A 253 18.19 -1.41 4.12
C THR A 253 17.47 -2.10 5.27
N GLY A 254 16.34 -2.79 5.01
CA GLY A 254 15.55 -3.45 6.04
C GLY A 254 14.87 -2.46 6.99
N SER A 255 15.08 -2.62 8.28
CA SER A 255 14.57 -1.68 9.30
C SER A 255 15.49 -0.49 9.56
N ALA A 256 16.74 -0.54 9.08
CA ALA A 256 17.73 0.51 9.31
C ALA A 256 17.43 1.75 8.45
N ASN A 257 17.63 2.93 9.02
CA ASN A 257 17.58 4.17 8.25
C ASN A 257 18.81 4.25 7.35
N PRO A 258 18.65 4.65 6.06
CA PRO A 258 19.79 4.92 5.19
C PRO A 258 20.69 6.00 5.78
N THR A 259 22.02 5.80 5.65
CA THR A 259 23.03 6.77 6.10
C THR A 259 23.56 7.65 4.99
N VAL A 260 23.16 7.37 3.76
CA VAL A 260 23.55 8.12 2.55
C VAL A 260 22.64 9.33 2.32
N LYS A 261 23.09 10.22 1.43
CA LYS A 261 22.35 11.41 1.00
C LYS A 261 22.28 11.46 -0.51
N VAL A 262 21.24 12.13 -1.02
CA VAL A 262 21.14 12.43 -2.47
C VAL A 262 22.40 13.16 -2.94
N GLY A 263 22.99 12.70 -4.05
CA GLY A 263 24.24 13.19 -4.58
C GLY A 263 25.51 12.52 -4.01
N ASP A 264 25.36 11.53 -3.12
CA ASP A 264 26.51 10.69 -2.73
C ASP A 264 26.88 9.75 -3.88
N SER A 265 28.18 9.66 -4.21
CA SER A 265 28.76 8.59 -5.03
C SER A 265 29.06 7.43 -4.11
N VAL A 266 28.52 6.26 -4.44
CA VAL A 266 28.62 5.09 -3.57
C VAL A 266 29.09 3.84 -4.31
N LEU A 267 29.66 2.90 -3.57
CA LEU A 267 29.84 1.51 -3.97
C LEU A 267 28.94 0.66 -3.08
N VAL A 268 28.10 -0.17 -3.68
CA VAL A 268 27.15 -1.04 -2.96
C VAL A 268 27.49 -2.50 -3.21
N THR A 269 27.68 -3.25 -2.14
CA THR A 269 27.69 -4.72 -2.17
C THR A 269 26.38 -5.21 -1.59
N GLY A 270 25.69 -6.13 -2.26
CA GLY A 270 24.41 -6.63 -1.78
C GLY A 270 23.92 -7.85 -2.55
N LYS A 271 22.93 -8.53 -2.02
CA LYS A 271 22.26 -9.65 -2.68
C LYS A 271 21.18 -9.14 -3.61
N VAL A 272 21.22 -9.53 -4.88
CA VAL A 272 20.14 -9.25 -5.84
C VAL A 272 18.91 -10.06 -5.47
N THR A 273 17.78 -9.40 -5.29
CA THR A 273 16.49 -10.03 -4.95
C THR A 273 15.36 -9.41 -5.75
N GLU A 274 14.38 -10.23 -6.10
CA GLU A 274 13.10 -9.79 -6.67
C GLU A 274 12.09 -9.65 -5.54
N TYR A 275 11.52 -8.48 -5.38
CA TYR A 275 10.49 -8.20 -4.39
C TYR A 275 9.13 -7.99 -5.07
N TYR A 276 8.12 -8.71 -4.62
CA TYR A 276 6.75 -8.58 -5.11
C TYR A 276 5.88 -7.88 -4.07
N PRO A 277 5.53 -6.60 -4.25
CA PRO A 277 4.74 -5.84 -3.27
C PRO A 277 3.37 -6.47 -2.98
N ASN A 278 2.75 -7.08 -3.98
CA ASN A 278 1.48 -7.80 -3.86
C ASN A 278 1.50 -9.05 -4.75
N PHE A 279 2.25 -10.05 -4.35
CA PHE A 279 2.45 -11.27 -5.15
C PHE A 279 1.14 -11.96 -5.49
N ASN A 280 0.23 -12.11 -4.52
CA ASN A 280 -1.06 -12.78 -4.71
C ASN A 280 -2.00 -11.96 -5.62
N GLY A 281 -1.88 -10.63 -5.60
CA GLY A 281 -2.58 -9.72 -6.50
C GLY A 281 -1.98 -9.64 -7.90
N GLY A 282 -0.87 -10.34 -8.16
CA GLY A 282 -0.25 -10.40 -9.47
C GLY A 282 0.68 -9.23 -9.81
N SER A 283 1.16 -8.46 -8.83
CA SER A 283 2.08 -7.34 -9.07
C SER A 283 3.34 -7.74 -9.86
N GLN A 284 3.94 -6.82 -10.57
CA GLN A 284 5.30 -6.95 -11.11
C GLN A 284 6.29 -7.12 -9.95
N SER A 285 7.50 -7.62 -10.22
CA SER A 285 8.61 -7.59 -9.29
C SER A 285 9.29 -6.22 -9.28
N LEU A 286 10.10 -5.98 -8.26
CA LEU A 286 11.05 -4.88 -8.14
C LEU A 286 12.42 -5.48 -7.89
N THR A 287 13.37 -5.25 -8.80
CA THR A 287 14.74 -5.68 -8.62
C THR A 287 15.44 -4.80 -7.58
N GLN A 288 16.01 -5.42 -6.55
CA GLN A 288 16.65 -4.67 -5.46
C GLN A 288 17.94 -5.33 -4.95
N LEU A 289 18.81 -4.51 -4.33
CA LEU A 289 19.97 -4.98 -3.58
C LEU A 289 19.60 -5.05 -2.09
N SER A 290 19.59 -6.25 -1.52
CA SER A 290 19.25 -6.50 -0.10
C SER A 290 20.49 -6.77 0.75
N GLY A 291 20.43 -6.42 2.04
CA GLY A 291 21.53 -6.57 2.98
C GLY A 291 22.80 -5.80 2.56
N PRO A 292 22.67 -4.49 2.27
CA PRO A 292 23.74 -3.73 1.62
C PRO A 292 24.89 -3.43 2.57
N ALA A 293 26.12 -3.57 2.05
CA ALA A 293 27.30 -2.87 2.54
C ALA A 293 27.59 -1.69 1.60
N VAL A 294 27.70 -0.49 2.16
CA VAL A 294 27.77 0.76 1.40
C VAL A 294 29.05 1.51 1.76
N THR A 295 29.83 1.88 0.74
CA THR A 295 30.94 2.84 0.88
C THR A 295 30.57 4.14 0.17
N VAL A 296 30.64 5.26 0.87
CA VAL A 296 30.51 6.59 0.27
C VAL A 296 31.90 7.04 -0.20
N LEU A 297 32.03 7.29 -1.50
CA LEU A 297 33.27 7.75 -2.11
C LEU A 297 33.40 9.28 -2.09
N SER A 298 32.31 9.98 -2.35
CA SER A 298 32.22 11.44 -2.33
C SER A 298 30.77 11.89 -2.19
N SER A 299 30.53 13.15 -1.80
CA SER A 299 29.20 13.75 -1.64
C SER A 299 29.05 14.99 -2.52
N GLY A 300 27.79 15.37 -2.80
CA GLY A 300 27.48 16.56 -3.59
C GLY A 300 27.78 16.40 -5.08
N ASN A 301 27.77 15.17 -5.59
CA ASN A 301 27.95 14.91 -7.02
C ASN A 301 26.70 15.32 -7.81
N PRO A 302 26.87 15.73 -9.09
CA PRO A 302 25.75 15.96 -9.98
C PRO A 302 24.89 14.70 -10.11
N LEU A 303 23.57 14.87 -10.08
CA LEU A 303 22.66 13.75 -10.31
C LEU A 303 22.66 13.38 -11.79
N PRO A 304 22.51 12.08 -12.13
CA PRO A 304 22.23 11.66 -13.49
C PRO A 304 21.03 12.40 -14.06
N ALA A 305 21.03 12.66 -15.35
CA ALA A 305 19.92 13.36 -16.02
C ALA A 305 18.61 12.57 -15.83
N ALA A 306 17.53 13.26 -15.47
CA ALA A 306 16.22 12.64 -15.38
C ALA A 306 15.69 12.35 -16.80
N VAL A 307 15.11 11.15 -16.97
CA VAL A 307 14.37 10.83 -18.21
C VAL A 307 13.03 11.56 -18.18
N GLU A 308 12.73 12.35 -19.19
CA GLU A 308 11.45 13.02 -19.31
C GLU A 308 10.39 12.02 -19.78
N VAL A 309 9.33 11.83 -18.99
CA VAL A 309 8.21 10.92 -19.31
C VAL A 309 7.08 11.76 -19.89
N ASP A 310 6.81 11.60 -21.18
CA ASP A 310 5.77 12.34 -21.90
C ASP A 310 5.28 11.62 -23.17
N THR A 311 4.40 12.27 -23.92
CA THR A 311 3.81 11.74 -25.17
C THR A 311 4.81 11.38 -26.27
N ARG A 312 6.06 11.79 -26.17
CA ARG A 312 7.09 11.51 -27.19
C ARG A 312 7.71 10.14 -27.03
N ASN A 313 7.69 9.61 -25.80
CA ASN A 313 8.39 8.38 -25.47
C ASN A 313 7.52 7.30 -24.79
N ILE A 314 6.31 7.63 -24.33
CA ILE A 314 5.37 6.62 -23.84
C ILE A 314 4.75 5.90 -25.06
N PRO A 315 4.94 4.57 -25.19
CA PRO A 315 4.29 3.81 -26.26
C PRO A 315 2.76 3.75 -26.11
N GLY A 316 2.04 3.76 -27.24
CA GLY A 316 0.58 3.69 -27.24
C GLY A 316 0.01 2.28 -27.01
N THR A 317 0.81 1.23 -26.98
CA THR A 317 0.38 -0.13 -26.64
C THR A 317 0.81 -0.45 -25.23
N TYR A 318 -0.15 -0.85 -24.38
CA TYR A 318 0.11 -0.97 -22.94
C TYR A 318 1.07 -2.09 -22.58
N THR A 319 0.87 -3.30 -23.13
CA THR A 319 1.60 -4.50 -22.69
C THR A 319 1.80 -5.51 -23.82
N PRO A 320 2.89 -6.32 -23.79
CA PRO A 320 2.98 -7.51 -24.61
C PRO A 320 1.94 -8.55 -24.16
N GLN A 321 1.59 -9.45 -25.06
CA GLN A 321 0.75 -10.59 -24.71
C GLN A 321 1.58 -11.63 -23.95
N ALA A 322 1.10 -12.02 -22.76
CA ALA A 322 1.69 -13.13 -22.03
C ALA A 322 1.41 -14.47 -22.77
N PRO A 323 2.31 -15.46 -22.66
CA PRO A 323 1.97 -16.82 -23.03
C PRO A 323 0.71 -17.29 -22.31
N ALA A 324 -0.10 -18.14 -22.95
CA ALA A 324 -1.37 -18.59 -22.39
C ALA A 324 -1.21 -19.13 -20.95
N GLY A 325 -1.88 -18.48 -19.99
CA GLY A 325 -1.80 -18.81 -18.56
C GLY A 325 -0.47 -18.42 -17.87
N GLY A 326 0.40 -17.66 -18.55
CA GLY A 326 1.70 -17.24 -18.04
C GLY A 326 1.79 -15.77 -17.69
N THR A 327 3.01 -15.34 -17.39
CA THR A 327 3.36 -13.95 -17.06
C THR A 327 4.19 -13.31 -18.19
N VAL A 328 4.28 -11.98 -18.16
CA VAL A 328 5.16 -11.23 -19.05
C VAL A 328 6.61 -11.16 -18.55
N GLU A 329 6.89 -11.69 -17.35
CA GLU A 329 8.16 -11.53 -16.63
C GLU A 329 9.39 -12.01 -17.38
N SER A 330 9.27 -13.12 -18.12
CA SER A 330 10.39 -13.71 -18.88
C SER A 330 10.48 -13.20 -20.33
N LEU A 331 9.59 -12.30 -20.73
CA LEU A 331 9.63 -11.74 -22.08
C LEU A 331 10.74 -10.69 -22.17
N PRO A 332 11.50 -10.65 -23.30
CA PRO A 332 12.42 -9.55 -23.54
C PRO A 332 11.68 -8.21 -23.57
N LEU A 333 12.21 -7.22 -22.87
CA LEU A 333 11.65 -5.87 -22.83
C LEU A 333 11.73 -5.21 -24.23
N GLN A 334 10.67 -4.53 -24.60
CA GLN A 334 10.52 -3.74 -25.83
C GLN A 334 10.00 -2.33 -25.47
N PRO A 335 10.83 -1.50 -24.82
CA PRO A 335 10.41 -0.21 -24.26
C PRO A 335 9.91 0.79 -25.29
N GLU A 336 10.29 0.63 -26.57
CA GLU A 336 9.80 1.47 -27.68
C GLU A 336 8.39 1.06 -28.16
N LYS A 337 7.88 -0.10 -27.70
CA LYS A 337 6.64 -0.68 -28.20
C LYS A 337 5.55 -0.77 -27.14
N TYR A 338 5.92 -1.06 -25.89
CA TYR A 338 4.98 -1.33 -24.81
C TYR A 338 5.22 -0.42 -23.62
N THR A 339 4.15 0.17 -23.07
CA THR A 339 4.19 1.08 -21.94
C THR A 339 4.75 0.42 -20.67
N LEU A 340 4.33 -0.82 -20.35
CA LEU A 340 4.86 -1.53 -19.19
C LEU A 340 6.36 -1.84 -19.34
N ASP A 341 6.82 -2.14 -20.55
CA ASP A 341 8.25 -2.38 -20.80
C ASP A 341 9.05 -1.06 -20.74
N PHE A 342 8.46 0.04 -21.17
CA PHE A 342 9.05 1.37 -21.05
C PHE A 342 9.27 1.76 -19.58
N TYR A 343 8.26 1.61 -18.73
CA TYR A 343 8.44 1.91 -17.31
C TYR A 343 9.42 0.95 -16.63
N GLU A 344 9.37 -0.33 -16.97
CA GLU A 344 10.31 -1.33 -16.46
C GLU A 344 11.77 -0.98 -16.78
N SER A 345 12.04 -0.57 -18.02
CA SER A 345 13.39 -0.15 -18.44
C SER A 345 13.89 1.13 -17.73
N LEU A 346 13.05 1.77 -16.95
CA LEU A 346 13.35 2.95 -16.12
C LEU A 346 13.30 2.65 -14.60
N GLU A 347 13.08 1.40 -14.20
CA GLU A 347 12.98 1.03 -12.78
C GLU A 347 14.18 1.54 -11.98
N GLY A 348 13.94 2.24 -10.89
CA GLY A 348 14.98 2.84 -10.04
C GLY A 348 15.70 4.06 -10.61
N MET A 349 15.49 4.39 -11.89
CA MET A 349 16.09 5.56 -12.52
C MET A 349 15.37 6.84 -12.13
N ARG A 350 16.08 7.96 -12.21
CA ARG A 350 15.51 9.29 -12.06
C ARG A 350 14.69 9.65 -13.29
N VAL A 351 13.39 9.91 -13.07
CA VAL A 351 12.46 10.37 -14.12
C VAL A 351 11.89 11.73 -13.76
N GLN A 352 11.34 12.42 -14.75
CA GLN A 352 10.66 13.70 -14.55
C GLN A 352 9.43 13.83 -15.44
N VAL A 353 8.42 14.54 -14.93
CA VAL A 353 7.27 15.02 -15.69
C VAL A 353 7.17 16.53 -15.59
N LYS A 354 6.60 17.20 -16.60
CA LYS A 354 6.51 18.67 -16.64
C LYS A 354 5.10 19.14 -16.96
N ASP A 355 4.63 20.12 -16.19
CA ASP A 355 3.32 20.77 -16.40
C ASP A 355 2.20 19.75 -16.57
N VAL A 356 2.13 18.78 -15.66
CA VAL A 356 1.23 17.62 -15.76
C VAL A 356 -0.09 17.86 -15.05
N ARG A 357 -1.17 17.39 -15.69
CA ARG A 357 -2.53 17.45 -15.14
C ARG A 357 -2.75 16.32 -14.14
N VAL A 358 -3.37 16.66 -13.02
CA VAL A 358 -3.84 15.69 -12.01
C VAL A 358 -5.10 14.99 -12.55
N ILE A 359 -5.11 13.66 -12.52
CA ILE A 359 -6.20 12.80 -13.02
C ILE A 359 -6.82 11.94 -11.94
N GLN A 360 -6.22 11.89 -10.75
CA GLN A 360 -6.84 11.45 -9.51
C GLN A 360 -6.36 12.36 -8.39
N ALA A 361 -7.29 12.80 -7.57
CA ALA A 361 -7.05 13.70 -6.45
C ALA A 361 -6.10 13.10 -5.42
N THR A 362 -5.46 13.99 -4.64
CA THR A 362 -4.60 13.59 -3.54
C THR A 362 -5.39 12.80 -2.50
N ASP A 363 -4.91 11.62 -2.16
CA ASP A 363 -5.49 10.76 -1.16
C ASP A 363 -4.89 10.96 0.26
N LYS A 364 -5.38 10.19 1.22
CA LYS A 364 -4.93 10.21 2.62
C LYS A 364 -3.49 9.71 2.84
N TYR A 365 -2.88 9.09 1.82
CA TYR A 365 -1.50 8.59 1.87
C TYR A 365 -0.49 9.55 1.25
N ASN A 366 -0.94 10.73 0.79
CA ASN A 366 -0.17 11.69 0.01
C ASN A 366 0.30 11.09 -1.32
N GLU A 367 -0.65 10.55 -2.04
CA GLU A 367 -0.52 10.00 -3.38
C GLU A 367 -1.52 10.70 -4.29
N LEU A 368 -1.13 10.95 -5.52
CA LEU A 368 -2.01 11.46 -6.58
C LEU A 368 -1.58 10.85 -7.92
N TRP A 369 -2.44 10.94 -8.92
CA TRP A 369 -2.10 10.48 -10.26
C TRP A 369 -2.09 11.64 -11.25
N VAL A 370 -1.13 11.56 -12.17
CA VAL A 370 -0.98 12.56 -13.24
C VAL A 370 -1.08 11.90 -14.62
N ALA A 371 -1.51 12.67 -15.61
CA ALA A 371 -1.40 12.31 -17.00
C ALA A 371 -0.04 12.77 -17.54
N ALA A 372 0.91 11.86 -17.65
CA ALA A 372 2.23 12.12 -18.22
C ALA A 372 2.16 12.30 -19.75
N ASP A 373 1.13 11.81 -20.38
CA ASP A 373 0.79 12.11 -21.78
C ASP A 373 -0.35 13.13 -21.85
N LYS A 374 -0.50 13.77 -23.01
CA LYS A 374 -1.58 14.73 -23.28
C LYS A 374 -2.73 14.04 -24.00
N GLN A 375 -3.17 12.87 -23.50
CA GLN A 375 -4.23 12.10 -24.14
C GLN A 375 -5.54 12.90 -24.29
N ASP A 376 -6.21 12.70 -25.41
CA ASP A 376 -7.48 13.37 -25.73
C ASP A 376 -8.70 12.76 -25.00
N GLN A 377 -8.55 11.59 -24.36
CA GLN A 377 -9.60 10.90 -23.60
C GLN A 377 -9.88 11.56 -22.24
N LYS A 378 -10.02 12.86 -22.20
CA LYS A 378 -10.33 13.56 -20.95
C LYS A 378 -11.83 13.53 -20.69
N SER A 379 -12.19 13.32 -19.42
CA SER A 379 -13.51 13.71 -18.93
C SER A 379 -13.70 15.23 -19.14
N ARG A 380 -14.94 15.70 -19.09
CA ARG A 380 -15.23 17.14 -19.20
C ARG A 380 -14.50 17.96 -18.14
N ARG A 381 -14.15 17.35 -17.00
CA ARG A 381 -13.59 17.99 -15.83
C ARG A 381 -12.09 17.75 -15.64
N GLY A 382 -11.46 17.04 -16.55
CA GLY A 382 -10.00 16.90 -16.62
C GLY A 382 -9.43 15.53 -16.26
N GLY A 383 -10.25 14.57 -15.87
CA GLY A 383 -9.87 13.17 -15.68
C GLY A 383 -9.58 12.46 -17.01
N VAL A 384 -9.21 11.20 -16.94
CA VAL A 384 -9.00 10.31 -18.09
C VAL A 384 -10.00 9.16 -18.00
N LEU A 385 -10.83 8.99 -19.06
CA LEU A 385 -11.90 8.00 -19.07
C LEU A 385 -11.36 6.59 -19.28
N TYR A 386 -11.93 5.62 -18.58
CA TYR A 386 -11.67 4.19 -18.76
C TYR A 386 -12.79 3.59 -19.60
N GLU A 387 -12.52 3.39 -20.88
CA GLU A 387 -13.55 3.08 -21.90
C GLU A 387 -13.54 1.62 -22.34
N SER A 388 -12.46 0.88 -22.11
CA SER A 388 -12.36 -0.55 -22.41
C SER A 388 -11.26 -1.24 -21.63
N TYR A 389 -11.30 -2.58 -21.58
CA TYR A 389 -10.24 -3.38 -20.99
C TYR A 389 -8.92 -3.35 -21.76
N GLU A 390 -8.98 -3.06 -23.04
CA GLU A 390 -7.86 -3.04 -23.96
C GLU A 390 -7.08 -1.72 -23.90
N GLU A 391 -7.70 -0.65 -23.40
CA GLU A 391 -7.14 0.71 -23.38
C GLU A 391 -7.06 1.26 -21.94
N PRO A 392 -6.08 0.79 -21.14
CA PRO A 392 -5.99 1.13 -19.71
C PRO A 392 -5.37 2.50 -19.41
N ASN A 393 -5.27 3.39 -20.39
CA ASN A 393 -4.66 4.73 -20.30
C ASN A 393 -3.15 4.68 -20.00
N VAL A 394 -2.37 4.64 -21.06
CA VAL A 394 -0.90 4.48 -21.04
C VAL A 394 -0.16 5.60 -20.30
N GLY A 395 -0.69 6.82 -20.30
CA GLY A 395 -0.03 8.00 -19.74
C GLY A 395 -0.25 8.22 -18.23
N ARG A 396 -0.98 7.36 -17.55
CA ARG A 396 -1.22 7.50 -16.11
C ARG A 396 0.06 7.16 -15.32
N LEU A 397 0.43 8.03 -14.41
CA LEU A 397 1.58 7.84 -13.53
C LEU A 397 1.23 8.30 -12.11
N MET A 398 1.47 7.43 -11.14
CA MET A 398 1.33 7.78 -9.74
C MET A 398 2.49 8.67 -9.30
N VAL A 399 2.19 9.66 -8.48
CA VAL A 399 3.19 10.51 -7.82
C VAL A 399 3.00 10.36 -6.31
N GLN A 400 4.07 9.95 -5.64
CA GLN A 400 4.12 9.79 -4.19
C GLN A 400 5.24 10.67 -3.62
N GLN A 401 5.06 11.19 -2.40
CA GLN A 401 6.12 11.93 -1.72
C GLN A 401 7.31 11.03 -1.35
N GLN A 402 8.52 11.55 -1.44
CA GLN A 402 9.74 10.83 -1.04
C GLN A 402 9.99 10.87 0.47
N ALA A 403 9.60 11.95 1.13
CA ALA A 403 9.81 12.19 2.54
C ALA A 403 8.46 12.40 3.26
N PRO A 404 8.37 12.17 4.59
CA PRO A 404 7.16 12.46 5.35
C PRO A 404 6.67 13.90 5.16
N ALA A 405 5.35 14.13 5.19
CA ALA A 405 4.73 15.44 4.95
C ALA A 405 5.27 16.58 5.84
N ALA A 406 5.76 16.26 7.04
CA ALA A 406 6.42 17.26 7.90
C ALA A 406 7.75 17.80 7.33
N GLN A 407 8.38 17.08 6.42
CA GLN A 407 9.64 17.45 5.77
C GLN A 407 9.44 17.94 4.34
N GLN A 408 8.44 17.38 3.65
CA GLN A 408 8.09 17.71 2.29
C GLN A 408 6.55 17.83 2.20
N PRO A 409 5.99 19.06 2.27
CA PRO A 409 4.55 19.26 2.10
C PRO A 409 4.07 18.69 0.75
N PHE A 410 3.01 17.88 0.80
CA PHE A 410 2.41 17.31 -0.41
C PHE A 410 1.19 18.16 -0.81
N PRO A 411 0.98 18.44 -2.12
CA PRO A 411 -0.14 19.26 -2.56
C PRO A 411 -1.48 18.55 -2.32
N VAL A 412 -2.50 19.27 -1.90
CA VAL A 412 -3.90 18.80 -1.86
C VAL A 412 -4.53 19.21 -3.18
N ALA A 413 -4.46 18.33 -4.16
CA ALA A 413 -4.87 18.57 -5.53
C ALA A 413 -6.16 17.83 -5.87
N ASN A 414 -7.00 18.44 -6.71
CA ASN A 414 -8.20 17.84 -7.28
C ASN A 414 -7.93 17.41 -8.74
N VAL A 415 -8.83 16.62 -9.29
CA VAL A 415 -8.80 16.28 -10.72
C VAL A 415 -8.87 17.55 -11.57
N GLY A 416 -8.04 17.64 -12.61
CA GLY A 416 -7.95 18.80 -13.47
C GLY A 416 -6.97 19.88 -13.04
N ASP A 417 -6.50 19.86 -11.78
CA ASP A 417 -5.39 20.70 -11.33
C ASP A 417 -4.10 20.38 -12.09
N VAL A 418 -3.12 21.25 -12.05
CA VAL A 418 -1.85 21.08 -12.75
C VAL A 418 -0.68 21.22 -11.78
N LEU A 419 0.25 20.27 -11.81
CA LEU A 419 1.56 20.43 -11.22
C LEU A 419 2.46 21.16 -12.23
N THR A 420 2.63 22.47 -12.06
CA THR A 420 3.42 23.31 -12.97
C THR A 420 4.91 23.21 -12.69
N GLY A 421 5.73 23.33 -13.74
CA GLY A 421 7.17 23.11 -13.65
C GLY A 421 7.52 21.62 -13.64
N THR A 422 8.57 21.27 -12.94
CA THR A 422 9.11 19.90 -12.96
C THR A 422 8.79 19.17 -11.66
N THR A 423 8.24 17.96 -11.79
CA THR A 423 8.17 16.97 -10.72
C THR A 423 9.15 15.86 -11.07
N ASP A 424 10.11 15.54 -10.20
CA ASP A 424 11.16 14.57 -10.48
C ASP A 424 11.57 13.74 -9.26
N GLY A 425 12.09 12.56 -9.53
CA GLY A 425 12.57 11.60 -8.53
C GLY A 425 12.80 10.22 -9.13
N PRO A 426 13.20 9.23 -8.33
CA PRO A 426 13.31 7.86 -8.80
C PRO A 426 11.95 7.26 -9.15
N LEU A 427 11.94 6.39 -10.18
CA LEU A 427 10.79 5.57 -10.51
C LEU A 427 10.84 4.28 -9.68
N ASP A 428 9.80 4.05 -8.91
CA ASP A 428 9.61 2.86 -8.08
C ASP A 428 8.42 2.05 -8.61
N TYR A 429 8.18 0.89 -8.03
CA TYR A 429 6.97 0.11 -8.25
C TYR A 429 6.32 -0.27 -6.91
N ASN A 430 5.02 -0.07 -6.76
CA ASN A 430 4.29 -0.51 -5.59
C ASN A 430 3.02 -1.32 -5.95
N GLY A 431 2.52 -2.12 -5.01
CA GLY A 431 1.38 -3.01 -5.25
C GLY A 431 0.01 -2.31 -5.31
N PHE A 432 -0.06 -1.00 -5.08
CA PHE A 432 -1.30 -0.21 -5.07
C PHE A 432 -1.44 0.68 -6.29
N GLY A 433 -0.32 1.18 -6.81
CA GLY A 433 -0.30 2.15 -7.90
C GLY A 433 0.52 1.73 -9.12
N GLY A 434 1.19 0.58 -9.10
CA GLY A 434 2.10 0.19 -10.16
C GLY A 434 3.36 1.06 -10.18
N TYR A 435 3.80 1.48 -11.37
CA TYR A 435 4.96 2.38 -11.49
C TYR A 435 4.67 3.75 -10.90
N THR A 436 5.56 4.21 -10.02
CA THR A 436 5.35 5.36 -9.15
C THR A 436 6.56 6.29 -9.18
N LEU A 437 6.34 7.54 -9.53
CA LEU A 437 7.34 8.60 -9.36
C LEU A 437 7.43 8.98 -7.89
N VAL A 438 8.50 8.60 -7.21
CA VAL A 438 8.78 8.98 -5.83
C VAL A 438 9.43 10.36 -5.83
N ALA A 439 8.62 11.39 -5.69
CA ALA A 439 9.02 12.76 -5.95
C ALA A 439 9.97 13.33 -4.88
N GLY A 440 11.22 13.57 -5.28
CA GLY A 440 12.19 14.37 -4.53
C GLY A 440 11.96 15.86 -4.69
N ALA A 441 11.45 16.28 -5.85
CA ALA A 441 10.94 17.62 -6.11
C ALA A 441 9.55 17.54 -6.73
N LEU A 442 8.66 18.45 -6.31
CA LEU A 442 7.29 18.56 -6.78
C LEU A 442 7.09 19.88 -7.52
N GLY A 443 6.37 19.83 -8.65
CA GLY A 443 5.87 21.01 -9.33
C GLY A 443 4.93 21.83 -8.44
N ALA A 444 4.76 23.09 -8.75
CA ALA A 444 3.84 23.96 -8.01
C ALA A 444 2.38 23.64 -8.41
N LEU A 445 1.50 23.52 -7.41
CA LEU A 445 0.09 23.31 -7.66
C LEU A 445 -0.56 24.55 -8.27
N GLN A 446 -1.16 24.38 -9.44
CA GLN A 446 -2.09 25.34 -10.03
C GLN A 446 -3.50 24.79 -9.90
N ASP A 447 -4.31 25.42 -9.05
CA ASP A 447 -5.71 25.08 -8.80
C ASP A 447 -6.58 25.44 -10.02
N ASN A 448 -7.31 24.47 -10.54
CA ASN A 448 -8.27 24.62 -11.63
C ASN A 448 -9.64 25.13 -11.16
N HIS A 449 -9.81 25.38 -9.87
CA HIS A 449 -11.06 25.82 -9.25
C HIS A 449 -12.24 24.91 -9.53
N LEU A 450 -12.03 23.59 -9.46
CA LEU A 450 -13.04 22.57 -9.68
C LEU A 450 -14.22 22.78 -8.71
N ALA A 451 -15.42 22.99 -9.24
CA ALA A 451 -16.62 23.14 -8.41
C ALA A 451 -17.39 21.84 -8.29
N ARG A 452 -17.98 21.58 -7.11
CA ARG A 452 -18.95 20.49 -6.95
C ARG A 452 -20.21 20.78 -7.74
N GLU A 453 -20.72 19.77 -8.41
CA GLU A 453 -21.89 19.89 -9.26
C GLU A 453 -23.19 19.93 -8.47
N VAL A 454 -24.23 20.41 -9.10
CA VAL A 454 -25.60 20.44 -8.57
C VAL A 454 -26.54 20.01 -9.70
N THR A 455 -27.31 18.95 -9.47
CA THR A 455 -28.27 18.48 -10.45
C THR A 455 -29.35 19.52 -10.77
N ALA A 456 -29.93 19.41 -11.94
CA ALA A 456 -30.97 20.35 -12.38
C ALA A 456 -32.24 20.22 -11.51
N GLN A 457 -32.91 21.36 -11.27
CA GLN A 457 -34.15 21.40 -10.49
C GLN A 457 -35.24 20.54 -11.16
N PRO A 458 -35.86 19.58 -10.43
CA PRO A 458 -36.95 18.77 -10.97
C PRO A 458 -38.20 19.60 -11.18
N ALA A 459 -39.00 19.23 -12.17
CA ALA A 459 -40.34 19.78 -12.36
C ALA A 459 -41.36 19.04 -11.45
N ASP A 460 -42.47 19.70 -11.10
CA ASP A 460 -43.48 19.14 -10.21
C ASP A 460 -44.02 17.75 -10.59
N ARG A 461 -44.02 17.45 -11.91
CA ARG A 461 -44.51 16.17 -12.44
C ARG A 461 -43.42 15.13 -12.64
N GLU A 462 -42.21 15.44 -12.27
CA GLU A 462 -41.09 14.50 -12.29
C GLU A 462 -40.95 13.82 -10.93
N LEU A 463 -40.76 12.52 -10.96
CA LEU A 463 -40.29 11.73 -9.83
C LEU A 463 -38.78 11.68 -9.91
N THR A 464 -38.11 12.08 -8.82
CA THR A 464 -36.66 12.02 -8.70
C THR A 464 -36.24 10.81 -7.90
N ILE A 465 -35.38 9.97 -8.49
CA ILE A 465 -34.82 8.81 -7.82
C ILE A 465 -33.28 8.94 -7.89
N ALA A 466 -32.62 8.77 -6.77
CA ALA A 466 -31.17 8.85 -6.67
C ALA A 466 -30.55 7.61 -6.06
N THR A 467 -29.28 7.37 -6.32
CA THR A 467 -28.45 6.39 -5.62
C THR A 467 -27.19 7.06 -5.09
N TYR A 468 -26.72 6.63 -3.92
CA TYR A 468 -25.52 7.16 -3.29
C TYR A 468 -24.85 6.11 -2.39
N ASN A 469 -23.71 5.61 -2.80
CA ASN A 469 -22.81 4.87 -1.92
C ASN A 469 -22.19 5.86 -0.93
N VAL A 470 -22.42 5.67 0.37
CA VAL A 470 -21.99 6.59 1.44
C VAL A 470 -20.74 6.13 2.21
N GLU A 471 -20.01 5.19 1.62
CA GLU A 471 -18.72 4.71 2.10
C GLU A 471 -18.74 4.29 3.58
N ASN A 472 -19.31 3.10 3.85
CA ASN A 472 -19.31 2.47 5.18
C ASN A 472 -19.84 3.36 6.32
N LEU A 473 -21.00 4.00 6.12
CA LEU A 473 -21.59 4.91 7.10
C LEU A 473 -22.09 4.18 8.35
N ALA A 474 -21.57 4.55 9.52
CA ALA A 474 -21.91 4.00 10.83
C ALA A 474 -22.15 5.10 11.86
N PRO A 475 -22.88 4.85 12.98
CA PRO A 475 -23.14 5.88 14.00
C PRO A 475 -21.87 6.47 14.61
N GLY A 476 -20.78 5.69 14.63
CA GLY A 476 -19.48 6.09 15.16
C GLY A 476 -18.67 7.02 14.24
N ASN A 477 -19.09 7.23 12.99
CA ASN A 477 -18.43 8.21 12.14
C ASN A 477 -18.60 9.64 12.69
N PRO A 478 -17.65 10.55 12.40
CA PRO A 478 -17.74 11.94 12.82
C PRO A 478 -19.03 12.62 12.35
N ASP A 479 -19.58 13.50 13.13
CA ASP A 479 -20.78 14.26 12.75
C ASP A 479 -20.55 15.09 11.48
N ALA A 480 -19.32 15.50 11.22
CA ALA A 480 -18.92 16.17 9.98
C ALA A 480 -19.23 15.32 8.74
N LYS A 481 -18.90 14.02 8.73
CA LYS A 481 -19.24 13.11 7.61
C LYS A 481 -20.75 13.08 7.36
N PHE A 482 -21.54 12.95 8.41
CA PHE A 482 -23.02 13.01 8.29
C PHE A 482 -23.53 14.35 7.75
N ALA A 483 -22.94 15.46 8.19
CA ALA A 483 -23.31 16.80 7.73
C ALA A 483 -22.94 17.01 6.24
N GLU A 484 -21.77 16.56 5.81
CA GLU A 484 -21.30 16.65 4.41
C GLU A 484 -22.18 15.80 3.48
N LEU A 485 -22.45 14.54 3.83
CA LEU A 485 -23.35 13.68 3.08
C LEU A 485 -24.78 14.26 3.02
N ALA A 486 -25.29 14.80 4.14
CA ALA A 486 -26.60 15.44 4.19
C ALA A 486 -26.66 16.71 3.32
N GLN A 487 -25.60 17.51 3.33
CA GLN A 487 -25.48 18.70 2.47
C GLN A 487 -25.47 18.29 0.98
N ALA A 488 -24.79 17.20 0.63
CA ALA A 488 -24.81 16.63 -0.71
C ALA A 488 -26.25 16.25 -1.13
N VAL A 489 -26.99 15.54 -0.29
CA VAL A 489 -28.37 15.16 -0.56
C VAL A 489 -29.27 16.39 -0.76
N VAL A 490 -29.14 17.41 0.09
CA VAL A 490 -30.04 18.58 0.06
C VAL A 490 -29.68 19.56 -1.05
N THR A 491 -28.40 19.87 -1.20
CA THR A 491 -27.93 20.90 -2.12
C THR A 491 -27.62 20.35 -3.50
N ASN A 492 -26.80 19.31 -3.56
CA ASN A 492 -26.29 18.81 -4.82
C ASN A 492 -27.30 17.92 -5.55
N LEU A 493 -27.99 17.04 -4.81
CA LEU A 493 -29.04 16.15 -5.35
C LEU A 493 -30.45 16.78 -5.34
N ARG A 494 -30.65 17.97 -4.77
CA ARG A 494 -31.94 18.66 -4.69
C ARG A 494 -33.04 17.90 -3.92
N SER A 495 -32.66 17.16 -2.88
CA SER A 495 -33.57 16.37 -2.04
C SER A 495 -34.45 15.42 -2.86
N PRO A 496 -33.92 14.37 -3.44
CA PRO A 496 -34.68 13.46 -4.33
C PRO A 496 -35.89 12.85 -3.63
N ASP A 497 -36.95 12.50 -4.39
CA ASP A 497 -38.15 11.91 -3.83
C ASP A 497 -37.89 10.51 -3.27
N VAL A 498 -36.99 9.73 -3.91
CA VAL A 498 -36.49 8.44 -3.45
C VAL A 498 -34.98 8.46 -3.52
N LEU A 499 -34.30 8.00 -2.49
CA LEU A 499 -32.85 7.87 -2.43
C LEU A 499 -32.49 6.45 -1.97
N ALA A 500 -31.85 5.68 -2.83
CA ALA A 500 -31.20 4.43 -2.47
C ALA A 500 -29.82 4.75 -1.91
N LEU A 501 -29.51 4.17 -0.75
CA LEU A 501 -28.20 4.29 -0.11
C LEU A 501 -27.53 2.93 -0.12
N GLU A 502 -26.25 2.90 -0.41
CA GLU A 502 -25.37 1.75 -0.28
C GLU A 502 -24.39 1.96 0.87
N GLU A 503 -23.87 0.87 1.42
CA GLU A 503 -22.89 0.85 2.52
C GLU A 503 -23.34 1.47 3.84
N ILE A 504 -24.63 1.34 4.15
CA ILE A 504 -25.12 1.61 5.50
C ILE A 504 -24.72 0.45 6.41
N GLN A 505 -23.89 0.73 7.40
CA GLN A 505 -23.52 -0.23 8.45
C GLN A 505 -24.58 -0.32 9.53
N ASP A 506 -24.49 -1.38 10.35
CA ASP A 506 -25.31 -1.53 11.53
C ASP A 506 -24.99 -0.51 12.65
N ASN A 507 -25.70 -0.62 13.76
CA ASN A 507 -25.67 0.38 14.84
C ASN A 507 -24.35 0.43 15.61
N ASN A 508 -23.45 -0.52 15.44
CA ASN A 508 -22.14 -0.54 16.11
C ASN A 508 -20.94 -0.50 15.17
N GLY A 509 -21.19 -0.40 13.85
CA GLY A 509 -20.14 -0.31 12.82
C GLY A 509 -19.45 -1.64 12.60
N ALA A 510 -18.16 -1.60 12.23
CA ALA A 510 -17.37 -2.77 11.86
C ALA A 510 -16.98 -3.66 13.06
N LYS A 511 -17.97 -4.14 13.82
CA LYS A 511 -17.79 -5.03 14.97
C LYS A 511 -18.56 -6.33 14.78
N SER A 512 -17.83 -7.44 14.76
CA SER A 512 -18.41 -8.78 14.65
C SER A 512 -18.96 -9.26 16.01
N ASP A 513 -20.16 -8.82 16.37
CA ASP A 513 -20.82 -9.17 17.64
C ASP A 513 -22.28 -9.65 17.49
N GLY A 514 -22.74 -9.85 16.25
CA GLY A 514 -24.09 -10.30 15.94
C GLY A 514 -25.11 -9.18 15.80
N THR A 515 -24.70 -7.91 15.92
CA THR A 515 -25.58 -6.76 15.67
C THR A 515 -25.85 -6.64 14.17
N VAL A 516 -27.12 -6.57 13.78
CA VAL A 516 -27.54 -6.39 12.38
C VAL A 516 -28.52 -5.22 12.19
N ASP A 517 -29.05 -4.66 13.25
CA ASP A 517 -29.96 -3.50 13.20
C ASP A 517 -29.17 -2.23 12.81
N ALA A 518 -29.66 -1.48 11.82
CA ALA A 518 -29.08 -0.21 11.35
C ALA A 518 -29.96 1.01 11.69
N SER A 519 -30.96 0.85 12.53
CA SER A 519 -31.94 1.92 12.81
C SER A 519 -31.30 3.22 13.32
N GLN A 520 -30.21 3.14 14.13
CA GLN A 520 -29.54 4.33 14.66
C GLN A 520 -28.71 5.01 13.56
N THR A 521 -28.04 4.24 12.69
CA THR A 521 -27.28 4.79 11.55
C THR A 521 -28.21 5.59 10.65
N VAL A 522 -29.35 4.98 10.25
CA VAL A 522 -30.33 5.62 9.37
C VAL A 522 -30.96 6.82 10.04
N ALA A 523 -31.39 6.69 11.31
CA ALA A 523 -32.02 7.79 12.05
C ALA A 523 -31.09 9.00 12.20
N LYS A 524 -29.76 8.76 12.46
CA LYS A 524 -28.74 9.82 12.54
C LYS A 524 -28.61 10.52 11.18
N PHE A 525 -28.60 9.77 10.07
CA PHE A 525 -28.49 10.36 8.73
C PHE A 525 -29.74 11.16 8.34
N VAL A 526 -30.92 10.62 8.56
CA VAL A 526 -32.21 11.34 8.32
C VAL A 526 -32.28 12.63 9.15
N ALA A 527 -31.82 12.58 10.41
CA ALA A 527 -31.73 13.78 11.25
C ALA A 527 -30.75 14.82 10.69
N ALA A 528 -29.61 14.39 10.17
CA ALA A 528 -28.63 15.27 9.52
C ALA A 528 -29.19 15.91 8.24
N ILE A 529 -29.89 15.15 7.38
CA ILE A 529 -30.58 15.67 6.19
C ILE A 529 -31.60 16.74 6.57
N LYS A 530 -32.42 16.48 7.62
CA LYS A 530 -33.38 17.47 8.13
C LYS A 530 -32.68 18.72 8.69
N ALA A 531 -31.58 18.56 9.39
CA ALA A 531 -30.79 19.69 9.91
C ALA A 531 -30.15 20.53 8.78
N ALA A 532 -29.81 19.93 7.66
CA ALA A 532 -29.34 20.60 6.43
C ALA A 532 -30.48 21.30 5.65
N GLY A 533 -31.74 21.22 6.11
CA GLY A 533 -32.91 21.84 5.47
C GLY A 533 -33.64 20.93 4.49
N GLY A 534 -33.33 19.64 4.44
CA GLY A 534 -34.03 18.65 3.63
C GLY A 534 -35.36 18.19 4.22
N PRO A 535 -36.14 17.37 3.49
CA PRO A 535 -37.39 16.82 3.95
C PRO A 535 -37.19 15.80 5.11
N ALA A 536 -38.23 15.56 5.86
CA ALA A 536 -38.26 14.45 6.81
C ALA A 536 -38.50 13.15 6.04
N TYR A 537 -37.41 12.49 5.62
CA TYR A 537 -37.51 11.20 4.95
C TYR A 537 -38.02 10.11 5.87
N ASP A 538 -38.90 9.25 5.35
CA ASP A 538 -39.14 7.92 5.88
C ASP A 538 -38.20 6.91 5.22
N TRP A 539 -38.09 5.68 5.75
CA TRP A 539 -37.14 4.72 5.24
C TRP A 539 -37.60 3.27 5.29
N ARG A 540 -37.03 2.44 4.42
CA ARG A 540 -37.23 0.98 4.43
C ARG A 540 -35.89 0.29 4.11
N SER A 541 -35.63 -0.79 4.85
CA SER A 541 -34.54 -1.72 4.56
C SER A 541 -34.86 -3.12 5.05
N ILE A 542 -34.00 -4.07 4.81
CA ILE A 542 -34.02 -5.42 5.38
C ILE A 542 -32.68 -5.69 6.02
N ASP A 543 -32.67 -6.01 7.32
CA ASP A 543 -31.47 -6.40 8.03
C ASP A 543 -30.92 -7.71 7.46
N PRO A 544 -29.60 -7.84 7.22
CA PRO A 544 -28.99 -9.08 6.77
C PRO A 544 -28.94 -10.12 7.89
N GLU A 545 -28.59 -11.36 7.55
CA GLU A 545 -28.04 -12.29 8.52
C GLU A 545 -26.60 -11.89 8.83
N ASP A 546 -26.20 -11.98 10.10
CA ASP A 546 -24.85 -11.55 10.54
C ASP A 546 -23.73 -12.19 9.73
N GLY A 547 -22.88 -11.36 9.15
CA GLY A 547 -21.72 -11.74 8.35
C GLY A 547 -22.03 -12.46 7.03
N LYS A 548 -23.29 -12.44 6.53
CA LYS A 548 -23.68 -13.19 5.31
C LYS A 548 -23.73 -12.34 4.04
N ASP A 549 -23.76 -11.01 4.17
CA ASP A 549 -23.86 -10.12 3.02
C ASP A 549 -22.50 -9.57 2.53
N GLY A 550 -21.40 -10.01 3.15
CA GLY A 550 -20.04 -9.58 2.76
C GLY A 550 -19.80 -8.08 2.99
N GLY A 551 -18.87 -7.48 2.26
CA GLY A 551 -18.45 -6.09 2.44
C GLY A 551 -17.54 -5.90 3.65
N GLU A 552 -17.66 -4.75 4.35
CA GLU A 552 -16.85 -4.47 5.53
C GLU A 552 -17.10 -5.51 6.64
N PRO A 553 -16.06 -6.23 7.10
CA PRO A 553 -16.20 -7.26 8.12
C PRO A 553 -16.85 -6.72 9.40
N GLY A 554 -17.95 -7.36 9.84
CA GLY A 554 -18.72 -6.95 11.01
C GLY A 554 -19.63 -5.74 10.80
N GLY A 555 -19.55 -5.07 9.64
CA GLY A 555 -20.37 -3.90 9.35
C GLY A 555 -21.80 -4.22 8.91
N ASN A 556 -22.03 -5.46 8.46
CA ASN A 556 -23.35 -5.91 7.98
C ASN A 556 -24.00 -4.92 7.01
N ILE A 557 -23.22 -4.40 6.06
CA ILE A 557 -23.64 -3.33 5.15
C ILE A 557 -24.85 -3.74 4.30
N ARG A 558 -25.71 -2.76 4.04
CA ARG A 558 -26.96 -2.98 3.33
C ARG A 558 -27.36 -1.79 2.48
N GLN A 559 -28.40 -2.02 1.65
CA GLN A 559 -29.11 -0.98 0.94
C GLN A 559 -30.27 -0.46 1.81
N VAL A 560 -30.54 0.84 1.71
CA VAL A 560 -31.65 1.51 2.39
C VAL A 560 -32.37 2.43 1.43
N PHE A 561 -33.69 2.34 1.33
CA PHE A 561 -34.49 3.37 0.68
C PHE A 561 -34.84 4.47 1.68
N LEU A 562 -34.45 5.71 1.38
CA LEU A 562 -35.06 6.90 1.98
C LEU A 562 -36.08 7.45 0.98
N PHE A 563 -37.23 7.94 1.47
CA PHE A 563 -38.23 8.55 0.58
C PHE A 563 -38.97 9.70 1.27
N ASN A 564 -39.34 10.72 0.46
CA ASN A 564 -40.10 11.87 0.94
C ASN A 564 -41.61 11.54 0.94
N PRO A 565 -42.24 11.30 2.11
CA PRO A 565 -43.63 10.87 2.19
C PRO A 565 -44.66 11.94 1.74
N GLN A 566 -44.22 13.19 1.57
CA GLN A 566 -45.06 14.25 1.01
C GLN A 566 -45.13 14.20 -0.54
N ARG A 567 -44.26 13.49 -1.16
CA ARG A 567 -44.13 13.40 -2.63
C ARG A 567 -44.46 12.02 -3.16
N VAL A 568 -44.01 10.98 -2.49
CA VAL A 568 -44.12 9.58 -2.90
C VAL A 568 -44.57 8.72 -1.73
N SER A 569 -45.40 7.70 -1.97
CA SER A 569 -45.76 6.70 -0.97
C SER A 569 -45.07 5.38 -1.24
N PHE A 570 -44.57 4.73 -0.19
CA PHE A 570 -44.10 3.35 -0.23
C PHE A 570 -45.27 2.39 0.02
N THR A 571 -45.32 1.31 -0.76
CA THR A 571 -46.34 0.26 -0.57
C THR A 571 -45.76 -0.84 0.30
N ASP A 572 -46.07 -0.85 1.58
CA ASP A 572 -45.65 -1.90 2.51
C ASP A 572 -46.41 -3.19 2.23
N ILE A 573 -45.75 -4.27 1.92
CA ILE A 573 -46.27 -5.62 1.75
C ILE A 573 -45.45 -6.55 2.64
N ALA A 574 -46.13 -7.16 3.62
CA ALA A 574 -45.49 -8.04 4.60
C ALA A 574 -44.85 -9.28 3.92
N GLY A 575 -43.79 -9.82 4.52
CA GLY A 575 -43.12 -11.06 4.06
C GLY A 575 -41.63 -10.90 3.71
N GLY A 576 -41.13 -9.66 3.62
CA GLY A 576 -39.68 -9.40 3.39
C GLY A 576 -38.83 -9.79 4.60
N SER A 577 -37.74 -10.50 4.37
CA SER A 577 -36.73 -10.84 5.39
C SER A 577 -35.35 -11.07 4.75
N ALA A 578 -34.34 -11.31 5.57
CA ALA A 578 -33.00 -11.58 5.11
C ALA A 578 -32.93 -12.77 4.11
N THR A 579 -33.80 -13.76 4.29
CA THR A 579 -33.78 -15.04 3.55
C THR A 579 -35.01 -15.31 2.67
N ALA A 580 -36.11 -14.54 2.85
CA ALA A 580 -37.32 -14.70 2.06
C ALA A 580 -37.15 -14.04 0.68
N ALA A 581 -37.34 -14.82 -0.39
CA ALA A 581 -37.32 -14.31 -1.75
C ALA A 581 -38.62 -13.54 -2.05
N VAL A 582 -38.49 -12.34 -2.58
CA VAL A 582 -39.62 -11.63 -3.19
C VAL A 582 -39.93 -12.24 -4.56
N ASP A 583 -41.22 -12.23 -4.91
CA ASP A 583 -41.69 -12.65 -6.23
C ASP A 583 -42.71 -11.64 -6.77
N VAL A 584 -43.15 -11.90 -8.01
CA VAL A 584 -44.15 -11.10 -8.72
C VAL A 584 -45.50 -11.79 -8.65
N ALA A 585 -46.52 -11.02 -8.24
CA ALA A 585 -47.94 -11.47 -8.15
C ALA A 585 -48.83 -10.61 -9.03
N GLY A 586 -49.95 -11.16 -9.47
CA GLY A 586 -50.89 -10.45 -10.33
C GLY A 586 -50.44 -10.30 -11.78
N THR A 587 -51.25 -9.62 -12.60
CA THR A 587 -50.93 -9.34 -14.02
C THR A 587 -51.48 -7.97 -14.42
N GLY A 588 -50.87 -7.31 -15.39
CA GLY A 588 -51.22 -5.97 -15.89
C GLY A 588 -51.20 -4.96 -14.76
N ALA A 589 -52.20 -4.11 -14.67
CA ALA A 589 -52.31 -3.08 -13.63
C ALA A 589 -52.33 -3.64 -12.18
N ALA A 590 -52.70 -4.93 -12.00
CA ALA A 590 -52.69 -5.61 -10.71
C ALA A 590 -51.31 -6.21 -10.33
N THR A 591 -50.30 -6.12 -11.19
CA THR A 591 -48.94 -6.60 -10.90
C THR A 591 -48.43 -5.91 -9.62
N ALA A 592 -47.93 -6.71 -8.70
CA ALA A 592 -47.36 -6.26 -7.43
C ALA A 592 -46.22 -7.20 -6.99
N LEU A 593 -45.41 -6.74 -6.06
CA LEU A 593 -44.44 -7.60 -5.36
C LEU A 593 -45.19 -8.48 -4.32
N THR A 594 -44.63 -9.66 -4.02
CA THR A 594 -45.14 -10.51 -2.93
C THR A 594 -44.69 -10.02 -1.55
N ALA A 595 -43.66 -9.19 -1.49
CA ALA A 595 -43.17 -8.50 -0.30
C ALA A 595 -42.54 -7.15 -0.72
N SER A 596 -42.76 -6.09 0.07
CA SER A 596 -42.14 -4.78 -0.20
C SER A 596 -41.89 -4.07 1.16
N PRO A 597 -40.64 -3.82 1.56
CA PRO A 597 -39.41 -4.19 0.82
C PRO A 597 -39.23 -5.71 0.75
N GLY A 598 -38.52 -6.17 -0.28
CA GLY A 598 -38.17 -7.58 -0.47
C GLY A 598 -36.74 -7.74 -0.99
N ARG A 599 -36.20 -8.96 -0.89
CA ARG A 599 -34.89 -9.32 -1.44
C ARG A 599 -35.03 -10.24 -2.66
N ILE A 600 -34.30 -9.96 -3.72
CA ILE A 600 -34.33 -10.76 -4.96
C ILE A 600 -33.49 -12.02 -4.75
N ALA A 601 -34.16 -13.19 -4.78
CA ALA A 601 -33.53 -14.53 -4.71
C ALA A 601 -32.40 -14.66 -3.67
N PRO A 602 -32.57 -14.29 -2.38
CA PRO A 602 -31.48 -14.15 -1.41
C PRO A 602 -30.70 -15.45 -1.14
N ALA A 603 -31.27 -16.62 -1.49
CA ALA A 603 -30.64 -17.93 -1.33
C ALA A 603 -29.86 -18.39 -2.57
N ASP A 604 -29.84 -17.61 -3.66
CA ASP A 604 -29.09 -17.94 -4.86
C ASP A 604 -27.57 -17.87 -4.62
N GLU A 605 -26.81 -18.76 -5.24
CA GLU A 605 -25.35 -18.81 -5.10
C GLU A 605 -24.65 -17.52 -5.57
N ALA A 606 -25.27 -16.76 -6.44
CA ALA A 606 -24.79 -15.45 -6.88
C ALA A 606 -24.55 -14.46 -5.72
N TRP A 607 -25.30 -14.62 -4.63
CA TRP A 607 -25.26 -13.70 -3.48
C TRP A 607 -24.44 -14.22 -2.28
N VAL A 608 -23.67 -15.30 -2.45
CA VAL A 608 -22.79 -15.79 -1.37
C VAL A 608 -21.75 -14.73 -1.02
N ASN A 609 -21.69 -14.36 0.27
CA ASN A 609 -20.81 -13.30 0.79
C ASN A 609 -20.93 -11.97 0.01
N SER A 610 -22.15 -11.65 -0.44
CA SER A 610 -22.45 -10.41 -1.16
C SER A 610 -23.82 -9.88 -0.78
N ARG A 611 -24.02 -8.57 -0.90
CA ARG A 611 -25.29 -7.87 -0.63
C ARG A 611 -26.37 -8.36 -1.59
N LYS A 612 -27.60 -8.51 -1.10
CA LYS A 612 -28.73 -8.96 -1.89
C LYS A 612 -29.55 -7.74 -2.34
N PRO A 613 -29.97 -7.62 -3.60
CA PRO A 613 -30.75 -6.48 -4.08
C PRO A 613 -32.00 -6.27 -3.27
N LEU A 614 -32.24 -5.03 -2.88
CA LEU A 614 -33.44 -4.59 -2.18
C LEU A 614 -34.45 -4.05 -3.18
N VAL A 615 -35.66 -4.61 -3.26
CA VAL A 615 -36.70 -4.10 -4.15
C VAL A 615 -37.85 -3.55 -3.34
N GLY A 616 -38.40 -2.39 -3.79
CA GLY A 616 -39.53 -1.73 -3.21
C GLY A 616 -40.58 -1.27 -4.25
N GLN A 617 -41.83 -1.24 -3.86
CA GLN A 617 -42.92 -0.73 -4.68
C GLN A 617 -43.35 0.66 -4.18
N PHE A 618 -43.20 1.64 -5.06
CA PHE A 618 -43.55 3.04 -4.78
C PHE A 618 -44.75 3.48 -5.60
N SER A 619 -45.42 4.53 -5.14
CA SER A 619 -46.49 5.20 -5.89
C SER A 619 -46.25 6.70 -5.93
N PHE A 620 -46.20 7.26 -7.13
CA PHE A 620 -46.12 8.69 -7.40
C PHE A 620 -47.31 9.16 -8.21
N ARG A 621 -48.09 10.06 -7.66
CA ARG A 621 -49.30 10.58 -8.34
C ARG A 621 -50.22 9.46 -8.85
N GLY A 622 -50.35 8.38 -8.09
CA GLY A 622 -51.17 7.21 -8.45
C GLY A 622 -50.54 6.26 -9.50
N LYS A 623 -49.31 6.52 -9.92
CA LYS A 623 -48.55 5.63 -10.80
C LYS A 623 -47.57 4.79 -10.00
N LYS A 624 -47.55 3.50 -10.29
CA LYS A 624 -46.68 2.52 -9.64
C LYS A 624 -45.28 2.56 -10.27
N VAL A 625 -44.24 2.49 -9.43
CA VAL A 625 -42.86 2.35 -9.83
C VAL A 625 -42.17 1.30 -8.94
N PHE A 626 -41.46 0.37 -9.53
CA PHE A 626 -40.66 -0.60 -8.82
C PHE A 626 -39.20 -0.11 -8.83
N VAL A 627 -38.60 -0.02 -7.64
CA VAL A 627 -37.21 0.44 -7.49
C VAL A 627 -36.39 -0.70 -6.91
N ILE A 628 -35.26 -1.02 -7.53
CA ILE A 628 -34.30 -2.03 -7.10
C ILE A 628 -33.02 -1.30 -6.73
N ALA A 629 -32.60 -1.41 -5.47
CA ALA A 629 -31.32 -0.88 -4.98
C ALA A 629 -30.27 -2.01 -4.95
N ASN A 630 -29.14 -1.77 -5.58
CA ASN A 630 -28.07 -2.73 -5.78
C ASN A 630 -26.80 -2.32 -5.06
N HIS A 631 -26.03 -3.32 -4.65
CA HIS A 631 -24.62 -3.22 -4.35
C HIS A 631 -23.99 -4.59 -4.66
N PHE A 632 -23.47 -4.74 -5.87
CA PHE A 632 -22.92 -5.99 -6.34
C PHE A 632 -21.56 -6.30 -5.69
N ASN A 633 -21.02 -7.48 -5.99
CA ASN A 633 -19.74 -7.91 -5.46
C ASN A 633 -18.62 -6.97 -5.89
N SER A 634 -17.78 -6.55 -4.95
CA SER A 634 -16.66 -5.63 -5.23
C SER A 634 -15.61 -6.26 -6.15
N LYS A 635 -14.72 -5.43 -6.70
CA LYS A 635 -13.57 -5.87 -7.51
C LYS A 635 -12.43 -6.49 -6.68
N GLY A 636 -12.67 -6.75 -5.38
CA GLY A 636 -11.69 -7.38 -4.51
C GLY A 636 -11.22 -8.74 -5.03
N GLY A 637 -9.89 -8.94 -5.09
CA GLY A 637 -9.27 -10.15 -5.63
C GLY A 637 -9.03 -10.15 -7.13
N ASP A 638 -9.47 -9.12 -7.86
CA ASP A 638 -9.06 -8.91 -9.25
C ASP A 638 -7.59 -8.48 -9.32
N GLN A 639 -6.91 -8.88 -10.39
CA GLN A 639 -5.54 -8.44 -10.64
C GLN A 639 -5.53 -7.00 -11.16
N GLY A 640 -4.54 -6.23 -10.73
CA GLY A 640 -4.37 -4.84 -11.21
C GLY A 640 -4.08 -4.77 -12.72
N ILE A 641 -4.34 -3.63 -13.31
CA ILE A 641 -4.06 -3.35 -14.73
C ILE A 641 -2.58 -3.60 -15.05
N ASP A 642 -1.69 -3.26 -14.13
CA ASP A 642 -0.23 -3.42 -14.25
C ASP A 642 0.26 -4.82 -13.86
N SER A 643 -0.64 -5.79 -13.73
CA SER A 643 -0.29 -7.16 -13.33
C SER A 643 0.78 -7.77 -14.24
N ARG A 644 1.64 -8.63 -13.66
CA ARG A 644 2.54 -9.47 -14.47
C ARG A 644 1.78 -10.47 -15.33
N PHE A 645 0.53 -10.76 -15.00
CA PHE A 645 -0.38 -11.55 -15.84
C PHE A 645 -1.10 -10.62 -16.80
N GLN A 646 -0.92 -10.81 -18.10
CA GLN A 646 -1.55 -10.00 -19.14
C GLN A 646 -2.26 -10.91 -20.17
N ALA A 647 -3.61 -10.77 -20.30
CA ALA A 647 -4.51 -9.85 -19.60
C ALA A 647 -4.72 -10.24 -18.12
N PRO A 648 -4.94 -9.22 -17.22
CA PRO A 648 -5.20 -9.47 -15.80
C PRO A 648 -6.46 -10.30 -15.58
N ALA A 649 -6.44 -11.22 -14.61
CA ALA A 649 -7.63 -11.98 -14.23
C ALA A 649 -8.62 -11.10 -13.45
N ARG A 650 -9.87 -11.11 -13.89
CA ARG A 650 -11.01 -10.43 -13.26
C ARG A 650 -11.91 -11.48 -12.58
N SER A 651 -11.40 -12.07 -11.51
CA SER A 651 -12.06 -13.21 -10.83
C SER A 651 -13.41 -12.84 -10.22
N SER A 652 -13.55 -11.60 -9.74
CA SER A 652 -14.78 -11.09 -9.13
C SER A 652 -15.91 -10.86 -10.16
N GLU A 653 -15.59 -10.62 -11.43
CA GLU A 653 -16.54 -10.42 -12.52
C GLU A 653 -17.44 -11.64 -12.74
N VAL A 654 -16.94 -12.85 -12.48
CA VAL A 654 -17.72 -14.10 -12.55
C VAL A 654 -18.93 -14.06 -11.63
N GLN A 655 -18.75 -13.55 -10.41
CA GLN A 655 -19.87 -13.42 -9.46
C GLN A 655 -20.82 -12.30 -9.88
N ARG A 656 -20.31 -11.14 -10.30
CA ARG A 656 -21.15 -10.03 -10.78
C ARG A 656 -21.99 -10.43 -11.99
N LEU A 657 -21.46 -11.21 -12.92
CA LEU A 657 -22.24 -11.73 -14.04
C LEU A 657 -23.39 -12.64 -13.60
N LYS A 658 -23.19 -13.49 -12.58
CA LYS A 658 -24.27 -14.29 -11.97
C LYS A 658 -25.33 -13.39 -11.31
N GLN A 659 -24.89 -12.38 -10.54
CA GLN A 659 -25.75 -11.40 -9.88
C GLN A 659 -26.64 -10.66 -10.89
N ALA A 660 -26.02 -10.17 -11.94
CA ALA A 660 -26.71 -9.50 -13.07
C ALA A 660 -27.74 -10.42 -13.75
N THR A 661 -27.40 -11.70 -13.93
CA THR A 661 -28.30 -12.69 -14.55
C THR A 661 -29.53 -12.96 -13.68
N VAL A 662 -29.36 -13.07 -12.36
CA VAL A 662 -30.45 -13.30 -11.42
C VAL A 662 -31.39 -12.09 -11.37
N GLU A 663 -30.85 -10.90 -11.32
CA GLU A 663 -31.66 -9.66 -11.31
C GLU A 663 -32.40 -9.47 -12.64
N GLN A 664 -31.71 -9.65 -13.79
CA GLN A 664 -32.33 -9.57 -15.10
C GLN A 664 -33.54 -10.52 -15.23
N ALA A 665 -33.41 -11.76 -14.74
CA ALA A 665 -34.50 -12.74 -14.74
C ALA A 665 -35.70 -12.27 -13.90
N PHE A 666 -35.47 -11.62 -12.74
CA PHE A 666 -36.53 -11.05 -11.92
C PHE A 666 -37.23 -9.91 -12.64
N VAL A 667 -36.48 -8.97 -13.24
CA VAL A 667 -37.07 -7.86 -14.00
C VAL A 667 -37.84 -8.36 -15.21
N ALA A 668 -37.31 -9.33 -15.96
CA ALA A 668 -37.99 -9.96 -17.09
C ALA A 668 -39.32 -10.60 -16.67
N LYS A 669 -39.36 -11.26 -15.49
CA LYS A 669 -40.61 -11.82 -14.92
C LYS A 669 -41.62 -10.72 -14.60
N LEU A 670 -41.17 -9.60 -14.04
CA LEU A 670 -42.02 -8.45 -13.72
C LEU A 670 -42.64 -7.84 -14.98
N LEU A 671 -41.79 -7.66 -16.05
CA LEU A 671 -42.26 -7.14 -17.35
C LEU A 671 -43.14 -8.15 -18.10
N ALA A 672 -42.94 -9.45 -17.90
CA ALA A 672 -43.84 -10.49 -18.45
C ALA A 672 -45.26 -10.44 -17.77
N ALA A 673 -45.33 -10.09 -16.47
CA ALA A 673 -46.59 -9.90 -15.76
C ALA A 673 -47.25 -8.57 -16.13
N ASP A 674 -46.48 -7.52 -16.35
CA ASP A 674 -46.97 -6.19 -16.77
C ASP A 674 -45.97 -5.53 -17.71
N LYS A 675 -46.27 -5.52 -18.99
CA LYS A 675 -45.41 -4.90 -20.03
C LYS A 675 -45.22 -3.38 -19.86
N GLU A 676 -46.15 -2.73 -19.14
CA GLU A 676 -46.11 -1.29 -18.89
C GLU A 676 -45.45 -0.96 -17.53
N ALA A 677 -44.92 -1.98 -16.84
CA ALA A 677 -44.30 -1.76 -15.55
C ALA A 677 -43.09 -0.82 -15.66
N LYS A 678 -43.05 0.14 -14.76
CA LYS A 678 -41.96 1.06 -14.64
C LYS A 678 -40.98 0.56 -13.58
N VAL A 679 -39.81 0.08 -14.03
CA VAL A 679 -38.74 -0.43 -13.19
C VAL A 679 -37.54 0.51 -13.28
N VAL A 680 -36.99 0.85 -12.13
CA VAL A 680 -35.71 1.56 -11.99
C VAL A 680 -34.80 0.71 -11.13
N SER A 681 -33.73 0.21 -11.72
CA SER A 681 -32.66 -0.52 -11.02
C SER A 681 -31.45 0.38 -10.94
N LEU A 682 -30.94 0.62 -9.74
CA LEU A 682 -29.85 1.59 -9.53
C LEU A 682 -28.95 1.13 -8.36
N GLY A 683 -27.76 1.71 -8.28
CA GLY A 683 -26.83 1.43 -7.20
C GLY A 683 -25.40 1.27 -7.68
N ASP A 684 -24.55 0.80 -6.78
CA ASP A 684 -23.19 0.38 -7.06
C ASP A 684 -23.17 -1.05 -7.60
N PHE A 685 -22.99 -1.18 -8.92
CA PHE A 685 -22.87 -2.48 -9.59
C PHE A 685 -21.43 -3.00 -9.59
N ASN A 686 -20.48 -2.21 -9.09
CA ASN A 686 -19.07 -2.55 -9.04
C ASN A 686 -18.49 -3.03 -10.39
N ASP A 687 -19.08 -2.59 -11.50
CA ASP A 687 -18.63 -2.97 -12.83
C ASP A 687 -18.85 -1.86 -13.87
N TYR A 688 -18.20 -1.98 -15.01
CA TYR A 688 -18.16 -0.97 -16.06
C TYR A 688 -19.33 -1.11 -17.02
N GLN A 689 -19.75 -0.02 -17.67
CA GLN A 689 -20.82 0.00 -18.68
C GLN A 689 -20.58 -0.95 -19.86
N PHE A 690 -19.32 -1.30 -20.13
CA PHE A 690 -18.92 -2.24 -21.19
C PHE A 690 -18.69 -3.69 -20.68
N SER A 691 -18.97 -3.97 -19.41
CA SER A 691 -18.72 -5.28 -18.80
C SER A 691 -19.75 -6.34 -19.19
N PRO A 692 -19.40 -7.64 -19.09
CA PRO A 692 -20.36 -8.72 -19.28
C PRO A 692 -21.55 -8.68 -18.31
N ALA A 693 -21.38 -8.15 -17.10
CA ALA A 693 -22.45 -8.02 -16.10
C ALA A 693 -23.52 -7.01 -16.58
N LEU A 694 -23.12 -5.83 -17.04
CA LEU A 694 -24.04 -4.81 -17.57
C LEU A 694 -24.68 -5.26 -18.89
N ALA A 695 -23.93 -5.98 -19.73
CA ALA A 695 -24.50 -6.61 -20.93
C ALA A 695 -25.58 -7.64 -20.60
N ALA A 696 -25.42 -8.41 -19.50
CA ALA A 696 -26.44 -9.36 -19.04
C ALA A 696 -27.71 -8.66 -18.53
N LEU A 697 -27.59 -7.55 -17.79
CA LEU A 697 -28.73 -6.76 -17.30
C LEU A 697 -29.54 -6.12 -18.43
N THR A 698 -28.87 -5.66 -19.49
CA THR A 698 -29.50 -5.00 -20.64
C THR A 698 -29.93 -5.98 -21.75
N LYS A 699 -29.67 -7.27 -21.57
CA LYS A 699 -29.99 -8.31 -22.52
C LYS A 699 -31.48 -8.32 -22.88
N ASP A 700 -31.76 -8.53 -24.16
CA ASP A 700 -33.12 -8.58 -24.74
C ASP A 700 -33.93 -7.27 -24.55
N GLY A 701 -33.27 -6.16 -24.20
CA GLY A 701 -33.89 -4.87 -23.98
C GLY A 701 -34.76 -4.80 -22.72
N VAL A 702 -34.55 -5.69 -21.74
CA VAL A 702 -35.28 -5.73 -20.47
C VAL A 702 -35.04 -4.44 -19.68
N LEU A 703 -33.79 -3.98 -19.66
CA LEU A 703 -33.36 -2.70 -19.10
C LEU A 703 -32.48 -1.95 -20.10
N ARG A 704 -32.43 -0.66 -20.01
CA ARG A 704 -31.45 0.20 -20.69
C ARG A 704 -30.66 0.98 -19.65
N ASP A 705 -29.36 1.01 -19.81
CA ASP A 705 -28.45 1.70 -18.92
C ASP A 705 -28.31 3.16 -19.34
N LEU A 706 -28.69 4.06 -18.44
CA LEU A 706 -28.77 5.49 -18.72
C LEU A 706 -27.40 6.17 -18.84
N VAL A 707 -26.35 5.58 -18.28
CA VAL A 707 -24.99 6.13 -18.43
C VAL A 707 -24.57 6.19 -19.89
N ASN A 708 -25.01 5.22 -20.70
CA ASN A 708 -24.73 5.19 -22.14
C ASN A 708 -25.49 6.29 -22.94
N GLU A 709 -26.42 7.00 -22.32
CA GLU A 709 -27.14 8.13 -22.90
C GLU A 709 -26.51 9.48 -22.59
N LEU A 710 -25.55 9.51 -21.66
CA LEU A 710 -24.75 10.70 -21.38
C LEU A 710 -23.73 10.96 -22.49
N PRO A 711 -23.30 12.21 -22.68
CA PRO A 711 -22.09 12.50 -23.45
C PRO A 711 -20.92 11.67 -22.94
N GLU A 712 -20.13 11.07 -23.81
CA GLU A 712 -19.00 10.19 -23.43
C GLU A 712 -18.12 10.80 -22.33
N LYS A 713 -17.86 12.11 -22.40
CA LYS A 713 -17.02 12.84 -21.42
C LYS A 713 -17.63 13.00 -20.02
N GLU A 714 -18.84 12.53 -19.81
CA GLU A 714 -19.57 12.56 -18.54
C GLU A 714 -19.87 11.13 -18.02
N GLN A 715 -19.37 10.08 -18.69
CA GLN A 715 -19.61 8.68 -18.34
C GLN A 715 -18.59 8.18 -17.31
N TYR A 716 -18.70 8.63 -16.06
CA TYR A 716 -17.93 8.12 -14.92
C TYR A 716 -18.63 8.51 -13.61
N SER A 717 -18.41 7.73 -12.55
CA SER A 717 -18.93 7.97 -11.21
C SER A 717 -17.88 7.75 -10.11
N TYR A 718 -16.70 7.26 -10.51
CA TYR A 718 -15.62 6.86 -9.62
C TYR A 718 -14.26 7.15 -10.25
N VAL A 719 -13.24 7.42 -9.45
CA VAL A 719 -11.87 7.59 -9.94
C VAL A 719 -10.95 6.64 -9.21
N TYR A 720 -10.26 5.77 -9.95
CA TYR A 720 -9.35 4.79 -9.37
C TYR A 720 -8.10 4.61 -10.23
N GLN A 721 -6.93 4.70 -9.61
CA GLN A 721 -5.63 4.58 -10.27
C GLN A 721 -5.50 5.46 -11.53
N GLY A 722 -5.96 6.72 -11.43
CA GLY A 722 -5.93 7.68 -12.52
C GLY A 722 -7.01 7.50 -13.60
N ASN A 723 -7.88 6.50 -13.46
CA ASN A 723 -8.97 6.23 -14.40
C ASN A 723 -10.30 6.75 -13.86
N SER A 724 -10.96 7.64 -14.61
CA SER A 724 -12.36 7.99 -14.39
C SER A 724 -13.24 6.90 -14.99
N GLN A 725 -13.99 6.17 -14.16
CA GLN A 725 -14.70 4.95 -14.55
C GLN A 725 -16.12 4.93 -14.01
N VAL A 726 -17.00 4.14 -14.62
CA VAL A 726 -18.35 3.91 -14.14
C VAL A 726 -18.34 2.70 -13.24
N LEU A 727 -18.90 2.80 -12.03
CA LEU A 727 -19.22 1.67 -11.14
C LEU A 727 -20.69 1.69 -10.73
N ASP A 728 -21.26 2.89 -10.65
CA ASP A 728 -22.65 3.11 -10.30
C ASP A 728 -23.49 3.27 -11.57
N HIS A 729 -24.68 2.71 -11.58
CA HIS A 729 -25.55 2.73 -12.73
C HIS A 729 -27.00 3.04 -12.35
N VAL A 730 -27.73 3.60 -13.29
CA VAL A 730 -29.19 3.68 -13.25
C VAL A 730 -29.74 3.06 -14.53
N LEU A 731 -30.40 1.92 -14.38
CA LEU A 731 -31.03 1.20 -15.48
C LEU A 731 -32.56 1.32 -15.37
N VAL A 732 -33.22 1.45 -16.49
CA VAL A 732 -34.68 1.62 -16.53
C VAL A 732 -35.34 0.68 -17.51
N SER A 733 -36.58 0.23 -17.22
CA SER A 733 -37.38 -0.55 -18.16
C SER A 733 -37.81 0.32 -19.37
N PRO A 734 -38.13 -0.29 -20.52
CA PRO A 734 -38.49 0.42 -21.75
C PRO A 734 -39.63 1.44 -21.58
N GLU A 735 -40.61 1.13 -20.74
CA GLU A 735 -41.79 1.97 -20.50
C GLU A 735 -41.50 3.21 -19.64
N VAL A 736 -40.28 3.32 -19.09
CA VAL A 736 -39.76 4.58 -18.59
C VAL A 736 -39.25 5.41 -19.77
N GLY A 737 -40.18 5.91 -20.58
CA GLY A 737 -39.87 6.61 -21.84
C GLY A 737 -39.14 7.93 -21.64
N TYR A 738 -39.57 8.73 -20.64
CA TYR A 738 -38.89 9.96 -20.27
C TYR A 738 -37.98 9.69 -19.07
N ALA A 739 -36.70 9.79 -19.29
CA ALA A 739 -35.70 9.78 -18.22
C ALA A 739 -34.68 10.91 -18.52
N LYS A 740 -34.36 11.69 -17.51
CA LYS A 740 -33.21 12.60 -17.52
C LYS A 740 -32.29 12.16 -16.41
N TYR A 741 -31.11 11.77 -16.78
CA TYR A 741 -30.10 11.20 -15.91
C TYR A 741 -28.93 12.15 -15.73
N ASP A 742 -28.31 12.10 -14.56
CA ASP A 742 -27.22 12.98 -14.16
C ASP A 742 -26.30 12.26 -13.17
N VAL A 743 -25.01 12.20 -13.43
CA VAL A 743 -23.98 11.85 -12.44
C VAL A 743 -23.53 13.16 -11.83
N VAL A 744 -23.68 13.29 -10.52
CA VAL A 744 -23.42 14.55 -9.83
C VAL A 744 -22.03 14.52 -9.22
N HIS A 745 -21.03 15.03 -9.93
CA HIS A 745 -19.62 14.97 -9.54
C HIS A 745 -19.32 15.87 -8.35
N ILE A 746 -19.27 15.28 -7.16
CA ILE A 746 -19.07 15.97 -5.88
C ILE A 746 -18.01 15.32 -4.98
N ASN A 747 -17.57 14.12 -5.30
CA ASN A 747 -16.68 13.31 -4.46
C ASN A 747 -15.45 12.82 -5.19
N SER A 748 -15.61 11.94 -6.19
CA SER A 748 -14.53 11.13 -6.78
C SER A 748 -13.35 11.94 -7.34
N GLU A 749 -13.58 13.19 -7.68
CA GLU A 749 -12.59 14.11 -8.24
C GLU A 749 -11.90 15.00 -7.19
N PHE A 750 -12.32 14.94 -5.93
CA PHE A 750 -11.88 15.87 -4.89
C PHE A 750 -11.00 15.17 -3.85
N ALA A 751 -9.93 15.83 -3.43
CA ALA A 751 -9.06 15.35 -2.34
C ALA A 751 -9.79 15.34 -0.98
N VAL A 752 -10.75 16.24 -0.79
CA VAL A 752 -11.65 16.25 0.37
C VAL A 752 -13.02 15.81 -0.08
N GLN A 753 -13.45 14.64 0.33
CA GLN A 753 -14.68 13.99 -0.12
C GLN A 753 -15.42 13.34 1.04
N ALA A 754 -16.75 13.27 0.94
CA ALA A 754 -17.60 12.62 1.94
C ALA A 754 -17.78 11.12 1.66
N SER A 755 -17.58 10.71 0.41
CA SER A 755 -17.57 9.35 -0.12
C SER A 755 -16.62 9.29 -1.31
N ASP A 756 -16.18 8.11 -1.69
CA ASP A 756 -15.35 7.88 -2.89
C ASP A 756 -16.21 7.74 -4.18
N HIS A 757 -17.53 7.60 -4.07
CA HIS A 757 -18.47 7.54 -5.17
C HIS A 757 -19.21 8.86 -5.40
N ASP A 758 -19.47 9.19 -6.67
CA ASP A 758 -20.36 10.27 -7.05
C ASP A 758 -21.81 9.78 -7.13
N PRO A 759 -22.75 10.45 -6.45
CA PRO A 759 -24.16 10.07 -6.49
C PRO A 759 -24.79 10.35 -7.87
N GLN A 760 -25.87 9.63 -8.15
CA GLN A 760 -26.57 9.72 -9.43
C GLN A 760 -28.04 10.02 -9.23
N VAL A 761 -28.63 10.77 -10.15
CA VAL A 761 -30.05 11.17 -10.11
C VAL A 761 -30.71 10.89 -11.44
N VAL A 762 -31.85 10.23 -11.41
CA VAL A 762 -32.74 10.13 -12.57
C VAL A 762 -34.07 10.84 -12.28
N ARG A 763 -34.56 11.59 -13.24
CA ARG A 763 -35.87 12.24 -13.24
C ARG A 763 -36.76 11.57 -14.28
N ILE A 764 -37.83 10.93 -13.83
CA ILE A 764 -38.75 10.20 -14.70
C ILE A 764 -40.19 10.78 -14.63
N LYS A 765 -41.01 10.48 -15.60
CA LYS A 765 -42.44 10.76 -15.62
C LYS A 765 -43.18 9.43 -15.70
N PRO A 766 -43.53 8.82 -14.55
CA PRO A 766 -44.16 7.51 -14.51
C PRO A 766 -45.56 7.46 -15.15
#